data_12846d9980c79389f6eb6b447ce21059
#
_entry.id   12846d9980c79389f6eb6b447ce21059
#
_cell.length_a   1.000
_cell.length_b   1.000
_cell.length_c   1.000
_cell.angle_alpha   90.00
_cell.angle_beta   90.00
_cell.angle_gamma   90.00
#
_symmetry.space_group_name_H-M   'P 1'
#
loop_
_entity.id
_entity.type
_entity.pdbx_description
1 polymer ?
#
loop_
_entity_poly.entity_id
_entity_poly.type
_entity_poly.pdbx_seq_one_letter_code
_entity_poly.pdbx_strand_id
1 'polypeptide(L)'
;MKHLFLVALSIITIASYSQKPKIFELKSPDNKTTLIISAGEQIRWAAEQDGQPVISPSAISITLENEILGRNVKITSSGEEKIARSFKAINYIKETVKDECNQLTLEFTGEWGLIFRVYDNAVAYRFFTKRKDSLIIQKEESNFNFPADEKLFAPIQWDYRDGKNFNSSFEALYHEIRCSQFPKDSLAFLPLLADAGGDRKVLITEADLEDYPGMYLNLNSTGQGLQGVWAPYPLKSRIFHINYVPYERANYIARVSGTRVFPWRVAVISRSDKELLNCDIVQVLASDQRIGDDYSWVKPGQAAWDWWNNWNISGVDFKAGINTKTYQYYIDFAAENKIPYIVMDEGWSDDLDLTKRIPDSVLNLQAVLDYAKQKNVGVFLWATWYAVSRQMDEVFPLYAKMGVKGFKIDFFDRDDQVVVASTYAIAKKAAENKLMVDYHGIYKPTGLQRTWPNVVSYEGVKGLENFKWANEDQPRYTASIPFIRMLAGPMDYTPGAMRNATAQDYRPVNGNPMSKGTRCEQLAEYVIFFTPFQMLSDNPTTYRREKESLDFITRIPTTFDETVPLESKVGEWAALARRKGGSWWVGALGDLQPKDIVIDLSFLPAGEYNGEFFYDGVNADRKGTDYRRETVTVRSGEKLKVHLAPGGGFAGRISPTAASMLQNRIDDFVIIAVSDLEPITVNR
;
A
#
# COMPACT_ATOMS: atom_id res chain seq x y z
N MET A 1 21.67 -87.24 9.98
CA MET A 1 20.90 -86.36 10.89
C MET A 1 21.22 -84.91 10.59
N LYS A 2 20.32 -84.26 9.84
CA LYS A 2 20.47 -82.79 9.52
C LYS A 2 19.43 -82.07 10.34
N HIS A 3 19.87 -81.19 11.24
CA HIS A 3 18.98 -80.34 12.01
C HIS A 3 18.67 -79.08 11.18
N LEU A 4 17.40 -78.89 10.91
CA LEU A 4 16.83 -77.67 10.31
C LEU A 4 16.47 -76.74 11.41
N PHE A 5 17.13 -75.56 11.52
CA PHE A 5 16.74 -74.46 12.39
C PHE A 5 15.74 -73.55 11.65
N LEU A 6 14.50 -73.51 12.10
CA LEU A 6 13.50 -72.57 11.63
C LEU A 6 13.66 -71.28 12.44
N VAL A 7 14.09 -70.19 11.82
CA VAL A 7 14.06 -68.84 12.42
C VAL A 7 12.72 -68.20 12.06
N ALA A 8 11.84 -68.10 13.06
CA ALA A 8 10.59 -67.32 12.89
C ALA A 8 10.90 -65.83 12.97
N LEU A 9 10.78 -65.12 11.83
CA LEU A 9 10.89 -63.69 11.71
C LEU A 9 9.54 -63.06 12.14
N SER A 10 9.43 -62.52 13.35
CA SER A 10 8.25 -61.77 13.80
C SER A 10 8.29 -60.38 13.17
N ILE A 11 7.47 -60.17 12.15
CA ILE A 11 7.22 -58.82 11.59
C ILE A 11 6.30 -58.09 12.54
N ILE A 12 6.86 -57.20 13.33
CA ILE A 12 6.09 -56.22 14.12
C ILE A 12 5.61 -55.13 13.16
N THR A 13 4.40 -55.26 12.70
CA THR A 13 3.69 -54.17 12.00
C THR A 13 3.36 -53.09 13.04
N ILE A 14 4.17 -52.02 13.08
CA ILE A 14 3.82 -50.81 13.80
C ILE A 14 2.70 -50.14 12.99
N ALA A 15 1.46 -50.42 13.36
CA ALA A 15 0.33 -49.64 12.87
C ALA A 15 0.45 -48.22 13.45
N SER A 16 0.96 -47.29 12.67
CA SER A 16 0.87 -45.88 13.01
C SER A 16 -0.61 -45.50 13.02
N TYR A 17 -1.21 -45.41 14.17
CA TYR A 17 -2.53 -44.81 14.33
C TYR A 17 -2.40 -43.32 14.02
N SER A 18 -2.64 -42.94 12.78
CA SER A 18 -2.82 -41.53 12.42
C SER A 18 -4.07 -41.03 13.15
N GLN A 19 -3.85 -40.14 14.09
CA GLN A 19 -4.94 -39.49 14.82
C GLN A 19 -5.77 -38.70 13.82
N LYS A 20 -7.09 -38.91 13.74
CA LYS A 20 -7.97 -38.13 12.85
C LYS A 20 -7.78 -36.63 13.16
N PRO A 21 -7.61 -35.79 12.13
CA PRO A 21 -7.45 -34.37 12.35
C PRO A 21 -8.69 -33.77 13.03
N LYS A 22 -8.48 -32.85 13.96
CA LYS A 22 -9.57 -32.06 14.52
C LYS A 22 -9.90 -30.92 13.56
N ILE A 23 -11.17 -30.80 13.20
CA ILE A 23 -11.68 -29.77 12.31
C ILE A 23 -12.32 -28.65 13.13
N PHE A 24 -12.03 -27.40 12.74
CA PHE A 24 -12.67 -26.20 13.27
C PHE A 24 -13.24 -25.42 12.09
N GLU A 25 -14.42 -24.85 12.31
CA GLU A 25 -15.07 -23.93 11.36
C GLU A 25 -15.29 -22.59 12.04
N LEU A 26 -14.82 -21.51 11.43
CA LEU A 26 -14.98 -20.16 11.92
C LEU A 26 -15.66 -19.33 10.83
N LYS A 27 -16.78 -18.69 11.15
CA LYS A 27 -17.55 -17.87 10.19
C LYS A 27 -17.29 -16.39 10.39
N SER A 28 -17.43 -15.61 9.31
CA SER A 28 -17.45 -14.15 9.38
C SER A 28 -18.67 -13.62 10.14
N PRO A 29 -18.65 -12.36 10.61
CA PRO A 29 -19.81 -11.74 11.26
C PRO A 29 -21.09 -11.81 10.44
N ASP A 30 -21.02 -11.66 9.12
CA ASP A 30 -22.16 -11.77 8.19
C ASP A 30 -22.50 -13.24 7.80
N ASN A 31 -21.76 -14.22 8.30
CA ASN A 31 -21.88 -15.67 8.05
C ASN A 31 -21.70 -16.10 6.58
N LYS A 32 -21.12 -15.27 5.73
CA LYS A 32 -20.94 -15.59 4.30
C LYS A 32 -19.56 -16.14 3.97
N THR A 33 -18.54 -15.82 4.77
CA THR A 33 -17.20 -16.39 4.65
C THR A 33 -16.97 -17.41 5.74
N THR A 34 -16.52 -18.60 5.38
CA THR A 34 -16.20 -19.68 6.33
C THR A 34 -14.74 -20.07 6.18
N LEU A 35 -14.00 -20.06 7.29
CA LEU A 35 -12.65 -20.58 7.39
C LEU A 35 -12.70 -21.97 8.02
N ILE A 36 -12.09 -22.95 7.35
CA ILE A 36 -12.03 -24.35 7.79
C ILE A 36 -10.58 -24.67 8.14
N ILE A 37 -10.34 -25.09 9.37
CA ILE A 37 -8.99 -25.42 9.86
C ILE A 37 -8.97 -26.92 10.21
N SER A 38 -7.99 -27.64 9.68
CA SER A 38 -7.71 -29.03 9.98
C SER A 38 -6.38 -29.12 10.75
N ALA A 39 -6.43 -29.57 12.00
CA ALA A 39 -5.26 -29.70 12.88
C ALA A 39 -5.02 -31.18 13.24
N GLY A 40 -3.86 -31.71 12.84
CA GLY A 40 -3.49 -33.13 13.05
C GLY A 40 -2.04 -33.38 12.65
N GLU A 41 -1.81 -34.30 11.72
CA GLU A 41 -0.49 -34.60 11.17
C GLU A 41 0.14 -33.36 10.51
N GLN A 42 -0.70 -32.55 9.86
CA GLN A 42 -0.33 -31.26 9.31
C GLN A 42 -1.48 -30.27 9.50
N ILE A 43 -1.18 -29.02 9.88
CA ILE A 43 -2.18 -27.97 9.91
C ILE A 43 -2.44 -27.48 8.48
N ARG A 44 -3.74 -27.47 8.10
CA ARG A 44 -4.23 -26.93 6.85
C ARG A 44 -5.37 -25.97 7.11
N TRP A 45 -5.52 -24.98 6.23
CA TRP A 45 -6.65 -24.08 6.21
C TRP A 45 -7.28 -24.03 4.83
N ALA A 46 -8.55 -23.75 4.78
CA ALA A 46 -9.32 -23.54 3.55
C ALA A 46 -10.35 -22.44 3.79
N ALA A 47 -10.81 -21.77 2.74
CA ALA A 47 -11.83 -20.75 2.83
C ALA A 47 -12.92 -20.94 1.78
N GLU A 48 -14.16 -20.71 2.21
CA GLU A 48 -15.35 -20.68 1.36
C GLU A 48 -16.03 -19.33 1.47
N GLN A 49 -16.65 -18.90 0.38
CA GLN A 49 -17.52 -17.73 0.35
C GLN A 49 -18.86 -18.10 -0.26
N ASP A 50 -19.95 -17.82 0.48
CA ASP A 50 -21.30 -18.22 0.11
C ASP A 50 -21.40 -19.72 -0.21
N GLY A 51 -20.68 -20.58 0.53
CA GLY A 51 -20.60 -22.03 0.36
C GLY A 51 -19.82 -22.52 -0.86
N GLN A 52 -19.09 -21.61 -1.53
CA GLN A 52 -18.21 -21.96 -2.65
C GLN A 52 -16.73 -21.86 -2.23
N PRO A 53 -15.91 -22.88 -2.49
CA PRO A 53 -14.50 -22.83 -2.16
C PRO A 53 -13.79 -21.71 -2.95
N VAL A 54 -12.97 -20.93 -2.24
CA VAL A 54 -12.12 -19.87 -2.81
C VAL A 54 -10.63 -20.11 -2.51
N ILE A 55 -10.33 -20.80 -1.41
CA ILE A 55 -9.01 -21.35 -1.08
C ILE A 55 -9.21 -22.82 -0.71
N SER A 56 -8.55 -23.71 -1.44
CA SER A 56 -8.49 -25.15 -1.16
C SER A 56 -7.56 -25.46 0.02
N PRO A 57 -7.63 -26.67 0.63
CA PRO A 57 -6.80 -27.01 1.78
C PRO A 57 -5.31 -26.72 1.59
N SER A 58 -4.80 -25.74 2.31
CA SER A 58 -3.48 -25.14 2.18
C SER A 58 -2.67 -25.36 3.46
N ALA A 59 -1.51 -25.97 3.34
CA ALA A 59 -0.65 -26.33 4.47
C ALA A 59 0.12 -25.13 4.99
N ILE A 60 0.29 -25.06 6.31
CA ILE A 60 1.08 -24.04 6.99
C ILE A 60 1.97 -24.66 8.07
N SER A 61 3.21 -24.16 8.18
CA SER A 61 4.15 -24.57 9.22
C SER A 61 5.32 -23.59 9.34
N ILE A 62 6.04 -23.64 10.48
CA ILE A 62 7.32 -22.95 10.69
C ILE A 62 8.35 -24.00 11.08
N THR A 63 9.45 -24.06 10.36
CA THR A 63 10.60 -24.94 10.65
C THR A 63 11.61 -24.17 11.49
N LEU A 64 11.83 -24.65 12.70
CA LEU A 64 12.91 -24.26 13.61
C LEU A 64 14.10 -25.21 13.45
N GLU A 65 15.20 -24.98 14.17
CA GLU A 65 16.37 -25.84 14.10
C GLU A 65 16.09 -27.32 14.41
N ASN A 66 15.23 -27.59 15.39
CA ASN A 66 15.02 -28.94 15.92
C ASN A 66 13.56 -29.44 15.82
N GLU A 67 12.65 -28.65 15.30
CA GLU A 67 11.23 -29.01 15.23
C GLU A 67 10.48 -28.24 14.12
N ILE A 68 9.30 -28.73 13.77
CA ILE A 68 8.40 -28.08 12.82
C ILE A 68 7.08 -27.78 13.54
N LEU A 69 6.81 -26.49 13.79
CA LEU A 69 5.52 -26.03 14.27
C LEU A 69 4.48 -26.21 13.16
N GLY A 70 3.36 -26.87 13.43
CA GLY A 70 2.34 -27.16 12.44
C GLY A 70 2.34 -28.60 11.93
N ARG A 71 3.26 -29.47 12.43
CA ARG A 71 3.31 -30.90 12.13
C ARG A 71 3.05 -31.73 13.39
N ASN A 72 2.29 -32.84 13.26
CA ASN A 72 1.96 -33.79 14.32
C ASN A 72 1.49 -33.09 15.59
N VAL A 73 0.55 -32.15 15.44
CA VAL A 73 0.18 -31.23 16.51
C VAL A 73 -0.73 -31.86 17.54
N LYS A 74 -0.51 -31.49 18.83
CA LYS A 74 -1.39 -31.82 19.93
C LYS A 74 -1.94 -30.53 20.51
N ILE A 75 -3.26 -30.31 20.35
CA ILE A 75 -3.97 -29.13 20.84
C ILE A 75 -4.06 -29.23 22.34
N THR A 76 -3.66 -28.17 23.06
CA THR A 76 -3.77 -28.03 24.52
C THR A 76 -4.96 -27.17 24.92
N SER A 77 -5.26 -26.13 24.12
CA SER A 77 -6.45 -25.30 24.28
C SER A 77 -6.97 -24.76 22.97
N SER A 78 -8.25 -24.40 22.93
CA SER A 78 -8.87 -23.66 21.84
C SER A 78 -9.88 -22.67 22.41
N GLY A 79 -9.90 -21.44 21.88
CA GLY A 79 -10.83 -20.40 22.31
C GLY A 79 -11.32 -19.60 21.11
N GLU A 80 -12.62 -19.31 21.09
CA GLU A 80 -13.22 -18.40 20.11
C GLU A 80 -13.61 -17.11 20.81
N GLU A 81 -13.45 -15.99 20.11
CA GLU A 81 -13.90 -14.69 20.56
C GLU A 81 -14.42 -13.85 19.40
N LYS A 82 -15.36 -12.95 19.70
CA LYS A 82 -15.84 -11.94 18.75
C LYS A 82 -15.12 -10.63 19.01
N ILE A 83 -14.45 -10.12 18.00
CA ILE A 83 -13.84 -8.78 18.01
C ILE A 83 -14.83 -7.80 17.36
N ALA A 84 -15.15 -6.73 18.08
CA ALA A 84 -15.99 -5.65 17.58
C ALA A 84 -15.50 -4.34 18.22
N ARG A 85 -14.57 -3.68 17.55
CA ARG A 85 -13.98 -2.42 17.98
C ARG A 85 -13.83 -1.46 16.82
N SER A 86 -13.70 -0.18 17.10
CA SER A 86 -13.34 0.84 16.13
C SER A 86 -12.24 1.73 16.69
N PHE A 87 -11.47 2.34 15.81
CA PHE A 87 -10.45 3.29 16.19
C PHE A 87 -10.38 4.45 15.20
N LYS A 88 -9.96 5.61 15.70
CA LYS A 88 -9.70 6.77 14.85
C LYS A 88 -8.41 6.52 14.05
N ALA A 89 -8.52 6.59 12.73
CA ALA A 89 -7.38 6.42 11.85
C ALA A 89 -6.60 7.74 11.72
N ILE A 90 -5.27 7.65 11.74
CA ILE A 90 -4.38 8.81 11.57
C ILE A 90 -3.92 8.81 10.11
N ASN A 91 -4.08 9.94 9.42
CA ASN A 91 -3.64 10.13 8.04
C ASN A 91 -4.09 9.01 7.09
N TYR A 92 -5.39 8.77 7.01
CA TYR A 92 -5.95 7.66 6.26
C TYR A 92 -7.07 8.09 5.31
N ILE A 93 -7.67 7.12 4.62
CA ILE A 93 -8.79 7.29 3.67
C ILE A 93 -10.17 7.34 4.35
N LYS A 94 -10.21 7.16 5.68
CA LYS A 94 -11.39 7.19 6.54
C LYS A 94 -11.01 7.79 7.89
N GLU A 95 -11.93 8.47 8.53
CA GLU A 95 -11.72 8.98 9.89
C GLU A 95 -11.74 7.86 10.93
N THR A 96 -12.65 6.91 10.76
CA THR A 96 -12.85 5.77 11.67
C THR A 96 -12.76 4.46 10.91
N VAL A 97 -12.00 3.53 11.46
CA VAL A 97 -11.87 2.17 10.94
C VAL A 97 -12.48 1.18 11.93
N LYS A 98 -13.28 0.25 11.42
CA LYS A 98 -13.90 -0.83 12.20
C LYS A 98 -13.06 -2.10 12.11
N ASP A 99 -12.81 -2.72 13.24
CA ASP A 99 -12.19 -4.05 13.37
C ASP A 99 -13.25 -5.02 13.91
N GLU A 100 -13.98 -5.65 12.99
CA GLU A 100 -15.10 -6.54 13.29
C GLU A 100 -14.81 -7.91 12.66
N CYS A 101 -14.53 -8.91 13.50
CA CYS A 101 -14.24 -10.29 13.07
C CYS A 101 -14.55 -11.31 14.15
N ASN A 102 -14.60 -12.58 13.75
CA ASN A 102 -14.52 -13.69 14.68
C ASN A 102 -13.09 -14.24 14.69
N GLN A 103 -12.57 -14.54 15.86
CA GLN A 103 -11.20 -15.05 16.08
C GLN A 103 -11.24 -16.43 16.72
N LEU A 104 -10.39 -17.34 16.24
CA LEU A 104 -10.07 -18.62 16.86
C LEU A 104 -8.59 -18.61 17.26
N THR A 105 -8.31 -18.91 18.52
CA THR A 105 -6.96 -19.15 19.02
C THR A 105 -6.78 -20.62 19.32
N LEU A 106 -5.75 -21.25 18.76
CA LEU A 106 -5.35 -22.62 19.04
C LEU A 106 -3.98 -22.62 19.71
N GLU A 107 -3.87 -23.27 20.87
CA GLU A 107 -2.59 -23.50 21.54
C GLU A 107 -2.19 -24.97 21.44
N PHE A 108 -0.90 -25.19 21.29
CA PHE A 108 -0.33 -26.52 21.10
C PHE A 108 0.74 -26.82 22.15
N THR A 109 1.03 -28.10 22.35
CA THR A 109 2.16 -28.53 23.15
C THR A 109 3.46 -27.92 22.63
N GLY A 110 4.32 -27.37 23.49
CA GLY A 110 5.60 -26.76 23.09
C GLY A 110 5.57 -25.23 23.04
N GLU A 111 4.64 -24.60 23.78
CA GLU A 111 4.57 -23.15 24.01
C GLU A 111 4.46 -22.32 22.72
N TRP A 112 3.57 -22.74 21.83
CA TRP A 112 3.23 -22.04 20.60
C TRP A 112 1.76 -22.21 20.24
N GLY A 113 1.30 -21.39 19.31
CA GLY A 113 -0.07 -21.45 18.82
C GLY A 113 -0.30 -20.71 17.52
N LEU A 114 -1.57 -20.69 17.12
CA LEU A 114 -2.08 -20.00 15.93
C LEU A 114 -3.28 -19.15 16.31
N ILE A 115 -3.36 -17.98 15.71
CA ILE A 115 -4.53 -17.11 15.74
C ILE A 115 -5.07 -17.04 14.33
N PHE A 116 -6.37 -17.33 14.18
CA PHE A 116 -7.12 -17.18 12.94
C PHE A 116 -8.17 -16.10 13.10
N ARG A 117 -8.36 -15.25 12.11
CA ARG A 117 -9.42 -14.24 12.06
C ARG A 117 -10.21 -14.33 10.77
N VAL A 118 -11.52 -14.19 10.87
CA VAL A 118 -12.43 -14.14 9.71
C VAL A 118 -13.22 -12.86 9.76
N TYR A 119 -13.01 -12.03 8.76
CA TYR A 119 -13.75 -10.81 8.47
C TYR A 119 -14.79 -11.08 7.37
N ASP A 120 -15.72 -10.17 7.16
CA ASP A 120 -16.70 -10.31 6.06
C ASP A 120 -16.06 -10.38 4.67
N ASN A 121 -14.85 -9.80 4.52
CA ASN A 121 -14.12 -9.70 3.26
C ASN A 121 -12.67 -10.24 3.32
N ALA A 122 -12.27 -10.93 4.39
CA ALA A 122 -10.92 -11.46 4.50
C ALA A 122 -10.81 -12.59 5.52
N VAL A 123 -9.81 -13.44 5.32
CA VAL A 123 -9.30 -14.38 6.31
C VAL A 123 -7.82 -14.11 6.57
N ALA A 124 -7.40 -14.26 7.82
CA ALA A 124 -6.01 -14.05 8.21
C ALA A 124 -5.59 -15.06 9.27
N TYR A 125 -4.31 -15.44 9.25
CA TYR A 125 -3.71 -16.22 10.32
C TYR A 125 -2.31 -15.74 10.66
N ARG A 126 -1.88 -15.98 11.89
CA ARG A 126 -0.50 -15.82 12.34
C ARG A 126 -0.12 -16.84 13.40
N PHE A 127 1.13 -17.23 13.42
CA PHE A 127 1.73 -17.98 14.51
C PHE A 127 2.04 -17.08 15.71
N PHE A 128 2.15 -17.68 16.88
CA PHE A 128 2.77 -17.06 18.06
C PHE A 128 3.55 -18.10 18.86
N THR A 129 4.56 -17.63 19.59
CA THR A 129 5.37 -18.46 20.51
C THR A 129 5.47 -17.79 21.87
N LYS A 130 5.62 -18.60 22.94
CA LYS A 130 5.75 -18.15 24.34
C LYS A 130 7.04 -18.67 24.97
N ARG A 131 8.08 -18.88 24.18
CA ARG A 131 9.36 -19.46 24.59
C ARG A 131 10.27 -18.41 25.20
N LYS A 132 11.19 -18.84 26.06
CA LYS A 132 12.15 -17.96 26.73
C LYS A 132 13.34 -17.61 25.83
N ASP A 133 13.85 -18.62 25.12
CA ASP A 133 15.06 -18.47 24.30
C ASP A 133 14.72 -17.94 22.89
N SER A 134 15.65 -17.23 22.27
CA SER A 134 15.50 -16.78 20.90
C SER A 134 15.38 -17.97 19.93
N LEU A 135 14.71 -17.74 18.80
CA LEU A 135 14.44 -18.74 17.79
C LEU A 135 15.17 -18.43 16.50
N ILE A 136 15.68 -19.46 15.84
CA ILE A 136 16.13 -19.41 14.47
C ILE A 136 15.06 -20.04 13.60
N ILE A 137 14.51 -19.23 12.68
CA ILE A 137 13.50 -19.65 11.72
C ILE A 137 14.19 -20.07 10.44
N GLN A 138 14.24 -21.36 10.16
CA GLN A 138 14.88 -21.87 8.95
C GLN A 138 13.99 -21.68 7.73
N LYS A 139 12.68 -21.94 7.89
CA LYS A 139 11.70 -21.88 6.79
C LYS A 139 10.31 -21.63 7.35
N GLU A 140 9.48 -20.93 6.60
CA GLU A 140 8.02 -20.90 6.77
C GLU A 140 7.37 -21.59 5.56
N GLU A 141 6.31 -22.36 5.80
CA GLU A 141 5.42 -22.92 4.78
C GLU A 141 4.10 -22.18 4.87
N SER A 142 3.74 -21.49 3.82
CA SER A 142 2.48 -20.74 3.70
C SER A 142 1.94 -20.97 2.31
N ASN A 143 0.99 -21.90 2.17
CA ASN A 143 0.40 -22.24 0.89
C ASN A 143 -0.95 -21.55 0.70
N PHE A 144 -1.27 -21.26 -0.56
CA PHE A 144 -2.52 -20.70 -1.05
C PHE A 144 -2.95 -21.51 -2.28
N ASN A 145 -3.66 -22.61 -2.06
CA ASN A 145 -4.15 -23.49 -3.12
C ASN A 145 -5.48 -22.96 -3.64
N PHE A 146 -5.63 -22.93 -4.95
CA PHE A 146 -6.88 -22.52 -5.56
C PHE A 146 -7.72 -23.74 -5.95
N PRO A 147 -9.07 -23.62 -5.99
CA PRO A 147 -9.94 -24.70 -6.44
C PRO A 147 -9.85 -24.98 -7.94
N ALA A 148 -9.35 -24.01 -8.73
CA ALA A 148 -9.17 -24.10 -10.17
C ALA A 148 -7.85 -23.46 -10.59
N ASP A 149 -7.52 -23.52 -11.89
CA ASP A 149 -6.38 -22.80 -12.46
C ASP A 149 -6.73 -21.33 -12.66
N GLU A 150 -6.64 -20.54 -11.58
CA GLU A 150 -7.11 -19.16 -11.53
C GLU A 150 -6.21 -18.24 -12.37
N LYS A 151 -6.81 -17.17 -12.92
CA LYS A 151 -6.09 -16.07 -13.54
C LYS A 151 -5.49 -15.18 -12.45
N LEU A 152 -4.20 -14.94 -12.52
CA LEU A 152 -3.44 -14.12 -11.58
C LEU A 152 -3.11 -12.76 -12.21
N PHE A 153 -3.13 -11.73 -11.37
CA PHE A 153 -2.43 -10.46 -11.59
C PHE A 153 -1.19 -10.48 -10.70
N ALA A 154 -0.06 -10.86 -11.28
CA ALA A 154 1.16 -11.18 -10.55
C ALA A 154 2.27 -10.17 -10.86
N PRO A 155 2.82 -9.46 -9.86
CA PRO A 155 3.97 -8.57 -10.03
C PRO A 155 5.25 -9.39 -9.99
N ILE A 156 5.60 -9.99 -11.13
CA ILE A 156 6.76 -10.88 -11.27
C ILE A 156 8.03 -10.04 -11.24
N GLN A 157 8.95 -10.43 -10.38
CA GLN A 157 10.18 -9.71 -10.10
C GLN A 157 11.36 -10.20 -10.94
N TRP A 158 12.18 -9.25 -11.40
CA TRP A 158 13.49 -9.46 -11.96
C TRP A 158 14.56 -8.77 -11.11
N ASP A 159 15.60 -9.53 -10.77
CA ASP A 159 16.80 -8.95 -10.18
C ASP A 159 17.96 -9.00 -11.19
N TYR A 160 18.39 -7.84 -11.65
CA TYR A 160 19.51 -7.70 -12.60
C TYR A 160 20.88 -7.56 -11.89
N ARG A 161 20.93 -7.44 -10.57
CA ARG A 161 22.12 -7.11 -9.79
C ARG A 161 22.93 -8.34 -9.40
N ASP A 162 22.27 -9.41 -9.00
CA ASP A 162 22.93 -10.66 -8.59
C ASP A 162 22.25 -11.94 -9.10
N GLY A 163 21.16 -11.81 -9.84
CA GLY A 163 20.41 -12.93 -10.39
C GLY A 163 19.66 -13.78 -9.35
N LYS A 164 19.44 -13.28 -8.13
CA LYS A 164 18.88 -14.05 -7.00
C LYS A 164 17.48 -13.62 -6.56
N ASN A 165 16.76 -12.84 -7.31
CA ASN A 165 15.35 -12.49 -7.12
C ASN A 165 14.93 -11.86 -5.76
N PHE A 166 15.87 -11.53 -4.85
CA PHE A 166 15.57 -10.93 -3.54
C PHE A 166 16.06 -9.49 -3.39
N ASN A 167 16.51 -8.86 -4.47
CA ASN A 167 16.88 -7.46 -4.49
C ASN A 167 16.11 -6.78 -5.60
N SER A 168 15.15 -5.93 -5.25
CA SER A 168 14.28 -5.22 -6.21
C SER A 168 13.66 -4.01 -5.53
N SER A 169 13.43 -2.97 -6.31
CA SER A 169 12.67 -1.80 -5.91
C SER A 169 11.16 -2.04 -5.73
N PHE A 170 10.68 -3.25 -6.02
CA PHE A 170 9.25 -3.61 -5.99
C PHE A 170 8.38 -2.82 -6.98
N GLU A 171 8.97 -2.49 -8.13
CA GLU A 171 8.36 -1.72 -9.20
C GLU A 171 8.17 -2.60 -10.44
N ALA A 172 7.15 -3.44 -10.44
CA ALA A 172 6.84 -4.31 -11.57
C ALA A 172 5.39 -4.14 -12.02
N LEU A 173 5.16 -4.35 -13.32
CA LEU A 173 3.81 -4.47 -13.86
C LEU A 173 3.13 -5.74 -13.34
N TYR A 174 1.80 -5.73 -13.28
CA TYR A 174 1.02 -6.92 -13.00
C TYR A 174 0.83 -7.73 -14.29
N HIS A 175 1.43 -8.92 -14.33
CA HIS A 175 1.25 -9.87 -15.43
C HIS A 175 -0.02 -10.67 -15.24
N GLU A 176 -0.88 -10.71 -16.25
CA GLU A 176 -2.09 -11.52 -16.27
C GLU A 176 -1.78 -12.89 -16.84
N ILE A 177 -1.66 -13.88 -15.96
CA ILE A 177 -1.28 -15.27 -16.32
C ILE A 177 -2.17 -16.29 -15.58
N ARG A 178 -2.31 -17.50 -16.12
CA ARG A 178 -2.88 -18.60 -15.35
C ARG A 178 -1.90 -19.05 -14.25
N CYS A 179 -2.43 -19.53 -13.14
CA CYS A 179 -1.60 -20.03 -12.04
C CYS A 179 -0.62 -21.11 -12.52
N SER A 180 -1.09 -22.05 -13.35
CA SER A 180 -0.26 -23.10 -13.98
C SER A 180 0.84 -22.57 -14.90
N GLN A 181 0.72 -21.35 -15.39
CA GLN A 181 1.70 -20.68 -16.27
C GLN A 181 2.71 -19.81 -15.49
N PHE A 182 2.60 -19.78 -14.17
CA PHE A 182 3.55 -19.02 -13.36
C PHE A 182 4.97 -19.55 -13.57
N PRO A 183 5.97 -18.70 -13.90
CA PRO A 183 7.32 -19.16 -14.21
C PRO A 183 7.98 -19.80 -12.96
N LYS A 184 8.46 -21.04 -13.09
CA LYS A 184 8.94 -21.86 -11.96
C LYS A 184 10.05 -21.24 -11.13
N ASP A 185 10.95 -20.51 -11.79
CA ASP A 185 12.14 -19.92 -11.15
C ASP A 185 11.96 -18.41 -10.84
N SER A 186 10.72 -17.91 -10.94
CA SER A 186 10.40 -16.50 -10.69
C SER A 186 9.69 -16.34 -9.36
N LEU A 187 9.77 -15.14 -8.81
CA LEU A 187 9.03 -14.71 -7.62
C LEU A 187 8.06 -13.60 -8.00
N ALA A 188 6.89 -13.59 -7.40
CA ALA A 188 6.04 -12.41 -7.34
C ALA A 188 6.11 -11.82 -5.93
N PHE A 189 6.22 -10.51 -5.83
CA PHE A 189 6.04 -9.84 -4.55
C PHE A 189 4.55 -9.58 -4.27
N LEU A 190 4.23 -9.15 -3.07
CA LEU A 190 2.85 -8.87 -2.66
C LEU A 190 2.50 -7.37 -2.83
N PRO A 191 1.18 -7.06 -2.95
CA PRO A 191 0.04 -7.97 -3.04
C PRO A 191 -0.09 -8.63 -4.42
N LEU A 192 -0.68 -9.84 -4.45
CA LEU A 192 -1.00 -10.57 -5.67
C LEU A 192 -2.50 -10.87 -5.70
N LEU A 193 -3.15 -10.66 -6.84
CA LEU A 193 -4.59 -10.89 -7.00
C LEU A 193 -4.83 -12.12 -7.87
N ALA A 194 -5.74 -13.00 -7.42
CA ALA A 194 -6.30 -14.11 -8.19
C ALA A 194 -7.78 -13.85 -8.51
N ASP A 195 -8.17 -14.11 -9.75
CA ASP A 195 -9.56 -14.08 -10.19
C ASP A 195 -10.21 -15.45 -9.93
N ALA A 196 -11.01 -15.52 -8.86
CA ALA A 196 -11.65 -16.74 -8.39
C ALA A 196 -12.96 -17.08 -9.14
N GLY A 197 -13.16 -16.47 -10.29
CA GLY A 197 -14.34 -16.69 -11.15
C GLY A 197 -15.57 -15.91 -10.75
N GLY A 198 -16.38 -15.55 -11.74
CA GLY A 198 -17.48 -14.59 -11.58
C GLY A 198 -16.94 -13.22 -11.19
N ASP A 199 -17.55 -12.59 -10.19
CA ASP A 199 -17.07 -11.30 -9.67
C ASP A 199 -16.14 -11.45 -8.46
N ARG A 200 -15.84 -12.68 -8.04
CA ARG A 200 -15.02 -12.96 -6.86
C ARG A 200 -13.54 -12.81 -7.13
N LYS A 201 -12.84 -12.19 -6.19
CA LYS A 201 -11.38 -12.06 -6.22
C LYS A 201 -10.76 -12.53 -4.90
N VAL A 202 -9.56 -13.09 -4.98
CA VAL A 202 -8.72 -13.43 -3.82
C VAL A 202 -7.43 -12.64 -3.94
N LEU A 203 -7.19 -11.71 -2.99
CA LEU A 203 -5.94 -10.97 -2.95
C LEU A 203 -5.09 -11.49 -1.78
N ILE A 204 -3.88 -11.94 -2.10
CA ILE A 204 -2.92 -12.42 -1.11
C ILE A 204 -2.02 -11.26 -0.70
N THR A 205 -1.91 -11.04 0.62
CA THR A 205 -1.02 -10.05 1.22
C THR A 205 -0.58 -10.47 2.62
N GLU A 206 0.05 -9.57 3.36
CA GLU A 206 0.52 -9.78 4.72
C GLU A 206 0.44 -8.48 5.52
N ALA A 207 0.49 -8.56 6.85
CA ALA A 207 0.50 -7.39 7.72
C ALA A 207 1.36 -7.61 8.97
N ASP A 208 1.81 -6.51 9.59
CA ASP A 208 2.51 -6.48 10.87
C ASP A 208 3.84 -7.24 10.86
N LEU A 209 4.72 -6.92 9.88
CA LEU A 209 6.01 -7.63 9.70
C LEU A 209 6.99 -7.42 10.86
N GLU A 210 7.11 -6.21 11.36
CA GLU A 210 8.03 -5.77 12.42
C GLU A 210 9.50 -6.12 12.14
N ASP A 211 9.98 -7.23 12.67
CA ASP A 211 11.35 -7.74 12.54
C ASP A 211 11.41 -9.10 11.82
N TYR A 212 10.53 -9.29 10.84
CA TYR A 212 10.42 -10.54 10.08
C TYR A 212 10.43 -10.26 8.57
N PRO A 213 11.06 -11.11 7.73
CA PRO A 213 11.14 -10.85 6.29
C PRO A 213 9.77 -10.89 5.61
N GLY A 214 9.62 -10.10 4.55
CA GLY A 214 8.45 -10.08 3.67
C GLY A 214 8.29 -11.38 2.89
N MET A 215 7.04 -11.71 2.57
CA MET A 215 6.69 -12.91 1.80
C MET A 215 6.64 -12.61 0.31
N TYR A 216 7.38 -13.39 -0.49
CA TYR A 216 7.17 -13.54 -1.92
C TYR A 216 6.31 -14.78 -2.18
N LEU A 217 5.81 -14.91 -3.39
CA LEU A 217 5.05 -16.07 -3.86
C LEU A 217 5.74 -16.71 -5.07
N ASN A 218 5.67 -18.03 -5.10
CA ASN A 218 6.08 -18.87 -6.23
C ASN A 218 5.01 -19.92 -6.48
N LEU A 219 5.04 -20.56 -7.65
CA LEU A 219 4.20 -21.72 -7.93
C LEU A 219 4.53 -22.85 -6.95
N ASN A 220 3.52 -23.43 -6.32
CA ASN A 220 3.74 -24.59 -5.45
C ASN A 220 3.99 -25.89 -6.25
N SER A 221 4.39 -26.96 -5.55
CA SER A 221 4.74 -28.23 -6.17
C SER A 221 3.57 -28.94 -6.88
N THR A 222 2.32 -28.58 -6.57
CA THR A 222 1.13 -29.16 -7.21
C THR A 222 0.78 -28.49 -8.54
N GLY A 223 1.29 -27.26 -8.77
CA GLY A 223 0.95 -26.43 -9.92
C GLY A 223 -0.46 -25.82 -9.87
N GLN A 224 -1.18 -25.95 -8.76
CA GLN A 224 -2.56 -25.47 -8.57
C GLN A 224 -2.67 -24.42 -7.47
N GLY A 225 -1.58 -23.80 -7.12
CA GLY A 225 -1.56 -22.76 -6.08
C GLY A 225 -0.19 -22.12 -5.92
N LEU A 226 -0.11 -21.21 -4.99
CA LEU A 226 1.08 -20.46 -4.68
C LEU A 226 1.62 -20.86 -3.32
N GLN A 227 2.93 -20.74 -3.13
CA GLN A 227 3.60 -20.94 -1.86
C GLN A 227 4.43 -19.72 -1.49
N GLY A 228 4.52 -19.44 -0.19
CA GLY A 228 5.39 -18.40 0.34
C GLY A 228 6.87 -18.74 0.18
N VAL A 229 7.66 -17.71 -0.15
CA VAL A 229 9.11 -17.74 -0.22
C VAL A 229 9.66 -16.51 0.48
N TRP A 230 10.73 -16.65 1.25
CA TRP A 230 11.34 -15.56 2.01
C TRP A 230 12.81 -15.42 1.70
N ALA A 231 13.28 -14.18 1.66
CA ALA A 231 14.70 -13.90 1.53
C ALA A 231 15.47 -14.46 2.75
N PRO A 232 16.54 -15.26 2.54
CA PRO A 232 17.38 -15.68 3.64
C PRO A 232 18.08 -14.49 4.30
N TYR A 233 18.38 -14.62 5.61
CA TYR A 233 19.02 -13.57 6.41
C TYR A 233 20.35 -13.14 5.79
N PRO A 234 20.62 -11.83 5.58
CA PRO A 234 21.88 -11.36 5.00
C PRO A 234 23.03 -11.44 6.02
N LEU A 235 24.10 -12.15 5.69
CA LEU A 235 25.32 -12.24 6.51
C LEU A 235 26.33 -11.17 6.14
N LYS A 236 26.55 -10.95 4.83
CA LYS A 236 27.45 -9.94 4.32
C LYS A 236 26.84 -9.21 3.14
N SER A 237 27.00 -7.90 3.12
CA SER A 237 26.54 -7.02 2.05
C SER A 237 27.66 -6.10 1.57
N ARG A 238 27.53 -5.61 0.35
CA ARG A 238 28.48 -4.65 -0.26
C ARG A 238 27.71 -3.51 -0.92
N ILE A 239 28.36 -2.39 -1.08
CA ILE A 239 27.85 -1.29 -1.89
C ILE A 239 27.97 -1.69 -3.37
N PHE A 240 26.85 -1.53 -4.09
CA PHE A 240 26.79 -1.62 -5.54
C PHE A 240 26.12 -0.32 -6.04
N HIS A 241 26.91 0.60 -6.60
CA HIS A 241 26.52 2.00 -6.79
C HIS A 241 26.08 2.61 -5.44
N ILE A 242 24.80 2.92 -5.28
CA ILE A 242 24.23 3.45 -4.04
C ILE A 242 23.38 2.41 -3.26
N ASN A 243 23.20 1.22 -3.84
CA ASN A 243 22.48 0.13 -3.18
C ASN A 243 23.40 -0.67 -2.25
N TYR A 244 22.84 -1.19 -1.16
CA TYR A 244 23.55 -2.08 -0.23
C TYR A 244 23.06 -3.52 -0.40
N VAL A 245 23.75 -4.30 -1.25
CA VAL A 245 23.32 -5.60 -1.77
C VAL A 245 24.00 -6.75 -1.01
N PRO A 246 23.24 -7.73 -0.47
CA PRO A 246 23.79 -8.94 0.13
C PRO A 246 24.46 -9.83 -0.91
N TYR A 247 25.65 -10.32 -0.59
CA TYR A 247 26.37 -11.31 -1.39
C TYR A 247 26.57 -12.65 -0.67
N GLU A 248 26.35 -12.69 0.65
CA GLU A 248 26.37 -13.90 1.46
C GLU A 248 25.12 -13.92 2.35
N ARG A 249 24.36 -15.00 2.29
CA ARG A 249 23.12 -15.19 3.05
C ARG A 249 23.20 -16.44 3.91
N ALA A 250 22.48 -16.47 5.02
CA ALA A 250 22.37 -17.61 5.94
C ALA A 250 21.50 -18.73 5.34
N ASN A 251 21.50 -19.89 6.01
CA ASN A 251 20.57 -20.98 5.75
C ASN A 251 19.27 -20.88 6.54
N TYR A 252 18.95 -19.71 7.07
CA TYR A 252 17.73 -19.38 7.80
C TYR A 252 17.19 -18.02 7.34
N ILE A 253 15.91 -17.76 7.61
CA ILE A 253 15.25 -16.53 7.16
C ILE A 253 15.18 -15.44 8.23
N ALA A 254 15.14 -15.84 9.53
CA ALA A 254 15.08 -14.89 10.63
C ALA A 254 15.66 -15.43 11.94
N ARG A 255 16.13 -14.50 12.79
CA ARG A 255 16.43 -14.70 14.21
C ARG A 255 15.46 -13.82 15.00
N VAL A 256 14.69 -14.41 15.90
CA VAL A 256 13.59 -13.70 16.56
C VAL A 256 13.52 -14.01 18.05
N SER A 257 12.84 -13.15 18.82
CA SER A 257 12.53 -13.43 20.22
C SER A 257 11.67 -14.69 20.34
N GLY A 258 11.92 -15.48 21.37
CA GLY A 258 11.13 -16.70 21.63
C GLY A 258 9.69 -16.43 22.05
N THR A 259 9.43 -15.29 22.69
CA THR A 259 8.07 -14.82 22.97
C THR A 259 7.72 -13.72 21.98
N ARG A 260 6.85 -14.06 21.01
CA ARG A 260 6.41 -13.15 19.95
C ARG A 260 5.14 -13.60 19.27
N VAL A 261 4.56 -12.68 18.50
CA VAL A 261 3.63 -12.96 17.41
C VAL A 261 4.38 -12.84 16.08
N PHE A 262 4.01 -13.64 15.08
CA PHE A 262 4.54 -13.58 13.73
C PHE A 262 3.64 -12.70 12.85
N PRO A 263 4.10 -12.28 11.67
CA PRO A 263 3.26 -11.53 10.74
C PRO A 263 1.96 -12.24 10.37
N TRP A 264 0.94 -11.46 10.06
CA TRP A 264 -0.29 -11.99 9.51
C TRP A 264 -0.11 -12.39 8.05
N ARG A 265 -0.58 -13.59 7.69
CA ARG A 265 -0.80 -14.01 6.31
C ARG A 265 -2.27 -13.82 6.00
N VAL A 266 -2.55 -13.15 4.91
CA VAL A 266 -3.88 -12.60 4.63
C VAL A 266 -4.35 -13.01 3.24
N ALA A 267 -5.58 -13.49 3.15
CA ALA A 267 -6.33 -13.59 1.90
C ALA A 267 -7.58 -12.71 2.01
N VAL A 268 -7.60 -11.62 1.25
CA VAL A 268 -8.81 -10.82 1.05
C VAL A 268 -9.71 -11.56 0.07
N ILE A 269 -10.98 -11.68 0.39
CA ILE A 269 -11.97 -12.39 -0.42
C ILE A 269 -13.09 -11.42 -0.72
N SER A 270 -13.12 -10.88 -1.94
CA SER A 270 -14.12 -9.90 -2.36
C SER A 270 -15.19 -10.52 -3.23
N ARG A 271 -16.40 -9.98 -3.17
CA ARG A 271 -17.55 -10.37 -3.99
C ARG A 271 -17.68 -9.56 -5.27
N SER A 272 -16.94 -8.46 -5.36
CA SER A 272 -16.86 -7.58 -6.54
C SER A 272 -15.52 -6.85 -6.56
N ASP A 273 -15.10 -6.39 -7.73
CA ASP A 273 -13.86 -5.66 -7.89
C ASP A 273 -13.84 -4.39 -7.02
N LYS A 274 -14.93 -3.64 -6.96
CA LYS A 274 -15.01 -2.39 -6.20
C LYS A 274 -14.79 -2.54 -4.69
N GLU A 275 -15.09 -3.70 -4.09
CA GLU A 275 -14.84 -3.93 -2.67
C GLU A 275 -13.35 -3.85 -2.31
N LEU A 276 -12.45 -4.17 -3.26
CA LEU A 276 -11.01 -4.06 -3.07
C LEU A 276 -10.53 -2.61 -2.88
N LEU A 277 -11.25 -1.62 -3.44
CA LEU A 277 -10.88 -0.20 -3.36
C LEU A 277 -11.05 0.41 -1.97
N ASN A 278 -11.71 -0.29 -1.05
CA ASN A 278 -12.05 0.22 0.29
C ASN A 278 -11.84 -0.83 1.40
N CYS A 279 -10.85 -1.71 1.24
CA CYS A 279 -10.52 -2.77 2.18
C CYS A 279 -9.50 -2.28 3.22
N ASP A 280 -9.85 -2.36 4.51
CA ASP A 280 -9.01 -1.88 5.62
C ASP A 280 -8.16 -2.98 6.25
N ILE A 281 -8.07 -4.19 5.67
CA ILE A 281 -7.52 -5.36 6.35
C ILE A 281 -6.09 -5.17 6.88
N VAL A 282 -5.20 -4.55 6.10
CA VAL A 282 -3.83 -4.29 6.54
C VAL A 282 -3.81 -3.29 7.70
N GLN A 283 -4.69 -2.29 7.65
CA GLN A 283 -4.83 -1.29 8.70
C GLN A 283 -5.36 -1.90 10.01
N VAL A 284 -6.35 -2.80 9.96
CA VAL A 284 -6.92 -3.42 11.18
C VAL A 284 -6.01 -4.49 11.80
N LEU A 285 -5.20 -5.17 10.98
CA LEU A 285 -4.27 -6.21 11.45
C LEU A 285 -2.93 -5.65 11.97
N ALA A 286 -2.59 -4.41 11.65
CA ALA A 286 -1.37 -3.76 12.11
C ALA A 286 -1.41 -3.48 13.62
N SER A 287 -0.25 -3.42 14.23
CA SER A 287 -0.07 -3.01 15.62
C SER A 287 -0.55 -1.58 15.86
N ASP A 288 -1.03 -1.30 17.07
CA ASP A 288 -1.48 0.03 17.46
C ASP A 288 -0.33 1.05 17.42
N GLN A 289 -0.69 2.33 17.34
CA GLN A 289 0.28 3.41 17.21
C GLN A 289 1.22 3.50 18.43
N ARG A 290 2.49 3.81 18.17
CA ARG A 290 3.56 3.93 19.18
C ARG A 290 4.20 5.32 19.24
N ILE A 291 3.66 6.27 18.46
CA ILE A 291 4.21 7.64 18.38
C ILE A 291 3.89 8.47 19.65
N GLY A 292 2.94 8.03 20.49
CA GLY A 292 2.44 8.75 21.65
C GLY A 292 1.27 9.68 21.33
N ASP A 293 0.85 10.47 22.31
CA ASP A 293 -0.35 11.31 22.20
C ASP A 293 -0.12 12.59 21.36
N ASP A 294 1.11 13.15 21.37
CA ASP A 294 1.46 14.34 20.58
C ASP A 294 2.03 13.96 19.21
N TYR A 295 1.14 13.74 18.25
CA TYR A 295 1.48 13.60 16.83
C TYR A 295 0.98 14.77 15.96
N SER A 296 0.61 15.89 16.57
CA SER A 296 0.10 17.10 15.87
C SER A 296 1.10 17.72 14.88
N TRP A 297 2.38 17.39 15.04
CA TRP A 297 3.45 17.78 14.13
C TRP A 297 3.49 16.97 12.82
N VAL A 298 2.86 15.80 12.78
CA VAL A 298 2.70 14.98 11.55
C VAL A 298 1.58 15.62 10.73
N LYS A 299 1.97 16.36 9.71
CA LYS A 299 1.04 17.09 8.86
C LYS A 299 1.12 16.54 7.44
N PRO A 300 0.11 15.78 6.99
CA PRO A 300 0.04 15.36 5.60
C PRO A 300 -0.13 16.57 4.67
N GLY A 301 0.20 16.39 3.39
CA GLY A 301 0.05 17.45 2.41
C GLY A 301 0.75 17.15 1.10
N GLN A 302 0.57 18.03 0.14
CA GLN A 302 1.20 17.97 -1.16
C GLN A 302 2.62 18.56 -1.11
N ALA A 303 3.49 18.10 -2.05
CA ALA A 303 4.84 18.59 -2.19
C ALA A 303 5.18 18.90 -3.65
N ALA A 304 5.81 20.03 -3.92
CA ALA A 304 6.42 20.26 -5.22
C ALA A 304 7.77 19.51 -5.28
N TRP A 305 7.99 18.79 -6.35
CA TRP A 305 9.11 17.87 -6.50
C TRP A 305 9.91 18.16 -7.79
N ASP A 306 11.22 18.00 -7.74
CA ASP A 306 12.14 18.48 -8.78
C ASP A 306 12.68 17.37 -9.71
N TRP A 307 12.75 16.13 -9.23
CA TRP A 307 13.48 15.06 -9.92
C TRP A 307 12.78 14.57 -11.20
N TRP A 308 11.47 14.30 -11.15
CA TRP A 308 10.75 13.76 -12.30
C TRP A 308 10.84 14.69 -13.52
N ASN A 309 10.67 15.99 -13.29
CA ASN A 309 10.67 17.01 -14.34
C ASN A 309 12.07 17.50 -14.73
N ASN A 310 13.15 16.95 -14.15
CA ASN A 310 14.54 17.27 -14.45
C ASN A 310 14.87 18.78 -14.32
N TRP A 311 14.32 19.44 -13.30
CA TRP A 311 14.47 20.89 -13.06
C TRP A 311 14.14 21.75 -14.28
N ASN A 312 13.22 21.34 -15.15
CA ASN A 312 12.88 21.97 -16.43
C ASN A 312 12.07 23.28 -16.27
N ILE A 313 12.53 24.16 -15.38
CA ILE A 313 11.98 25.51 -15.26
C ILE A 313 12.51 26.42 -16.35
N SER A 314 11.70 27.35 -16.78
CA SER A 314 12.05 28.31 -17.83
C SER A 314 11.45 29.70 -17.54
N GLY A 315 11.95 30.75 -18.25
CA GLY A 315 11.51 32.13 -17.98
C GLY A 315 12.11 32.73 -16.73
N VAL A 316 13.27 32.22 -16.29
CA VAL A 316 14.04 32.67 -15.11
C VAL A 316 15.38 33.28 -15.56
N ASP A 317 16.02 34.04 -14.68
CA ASP A 317 17.29 34.76 -14.95
C ASP A 317 18.53 33.98 -14.43
N PHE A 318 18.37 32.71 -14.12
CA PHE A 318 19.42 31.82 -13.62
C PHE A 318 19.38 30.45 -14.32
N LYS A 319 20.49 29.72 -14.24
CA LYS A 319 20.56 28.34 -14.74
C LYS A 319 19.86 27.41 -13.75
N ALA A 320 18.80 26.72 -14.20
CA ALA A 320 18.09 25.70 -13.42
C ALA A 320 18.98 24.47 -13.13
N GLY A 321 18.70 23.78 -12.04
CA GLY A 321 19.39 22.60 -11.56
C GLY A 321 19.50 22.60 -10.03
N ILE A 322 20.40 21.80 -9.49
CA ILE A 322 20.62 21.68 -8.03
C ILE A 322 21.39 22.94 -7.56
N ASN A 323 20.66 23.99 -7.21
CA ASN A 323 21.24 25.23 -6.68
C ASN A 323 20.20 26.04 -5.86
N THR A 324 20.68 26.98 -5.05
CA THR A 324 19.87 27.79 -4.15
C THR A 324 18.72 28.52 -4.86
N LYS A 325 18.95 29.12 -6.04
CA LYS A 325 17.93 29.89 -6.78
C LYS A 325 16.80 28.99 -7.30
N THR A 326 17.13 27.80 -7.75
CA THR A 326 16.13 26.82 -8.20
C THR A 326 15.18 26.46 -7.06
N TYR A 327 15.72 26.11 -5.89
CA TYR A 327 14.86 25.74 -4.76
C TYR A 327 14.08 26.91 -4.19
N GLN A 328 14.60 28.12 -4.22
CA GLN A 328 13.83 29.32 -3.88
C GLN A 328 12.65 29.52 -4.84
N TYR A 329 12.82 29.25 -6.14
CA TYR A 329 11.75 29.31 -7.13
C TYR A 329 10.67 28.22 -6.88
N TYR A 330 11.05 27.00 -6.47
CA TYR A 330 10.11 25.96 -6.07
C TYR A 330 9.37 26.36 -4.77
N ILE A 331 10.05 26.96 -3.82
CA ILE A 331 9.44 27.47 -2.58
C ILE A 331 8.41 28.57 -2.88
N ASP A 332 8.74 29.53 -3.74
CA ASP A 332 7.79 30.57 -4.16
C ASP A 332 6.55 29.98 -4.81
N PHE A 333 6.73 29.02 -5.74
CA PHE A 333 5.63 28.31 -6.36
C PHE A 333 4.76 27.57 -5.34
N ALA A 334 5.36 26.87 -4.41
CA ALA A 334 4.66 26.14 -3.35
C ALA A 334 3.85 27.10 -2.47
N ALA A 335 4.45 28.21 -2.04
CA ALA A 335 3.79 29.24 -1.21
C ALA A 335 2.61 29.89 -1.93
N GLU A 336 2.78 30.28 -3.21
CA GLU A 336 1.75 30.89 -4.06
C GLU A 336 0.51 30.00 -4.20
N ASN A 337 0.72 28.68 -4.26
CA ASN A 337 -0.32 27.69 -4.52
C ASN A 337 -0.76 26.91 -3.27
N LYS A 338 -0.31 27.34 -2.07
CA LYS A 338 -0.62 26.72 -0.78
C LYS A 338 -0.20 25.26 -0.69
N ILE A 339 0.83 24.88 -1.43
CA ILE A 339 1.47 23.56 -1.35
C ILE A 339 2.39 23.59 -0.12
N PRO A 340 2.15 22.74 0.89
CA PRO A 340 2.85 22.86 2.17
C PRO A 340 4.33 22.46 2.14
N TYR A 341 4.77 21.74 1.11
CA TYR A 341 6.13 21.19 1.09
C TYR A 341 6.80 21.34 -0.28
N ILE A 342 8.13 21.26 -0.25
CA ILE A 342 8.96 20.87 -1.40
C ILE A 342 9.79 19.65 -1.02
N VAL A 343 10.15 18.82 -2.01
CA VAL A 343 11.16 17.78 -1.90
C VAL A 343 12.40 18.24 -2.65
N MET A 344 13.54 18.25 -1.98
CA MET A 344 14.86 18.35 -2.58
C MET A 344 15.38 16.94 -2.76
N ASP A 345 15.34 16.44 -4.00
CA ASP A 345 15.70 15.07 -4.33
C ASP A 345 17.23 14.86 -4.39
N GLU A 346 17.72 13.77 -4.95
CA GLU A 346 19.12 13.38 -5.05
C GLU A 346 20.04 14.53 -5.49
N GLY A 347 21.22 14.67 -4.86
CA GLY A 347 22.30 15.56 -5.29
C GLY A 347 22.55 16.78 -4.40
N TRP A 348 21.85 16.97 -3.27
CA TRP A 348 22.13 18.02 -2.30
C TRP A 348 23.28 17.63 -1.34
N SER A 349 23.58 16.35 -1.21
CA SER A 349 24.64 15.76 -0.40
C SER A 349 25.31 14.59 -1.12
N ASP A 350 26.34 14.02 -0.52
CA ASP A 350 26.88 12.72 -0.94
C ASP A 350 25.86 11.61 -0.60
N ASP A 351 25.62 10.70 -1.54
CA ASP A 351 24.59 9.67 -1.43
C ASP A 351 24.88 8.62 -0.35
N LEU A 352 26.14 8.48 0.04
CA LEU A 352 26.60 7.52 1.05
C LEU A 352 26.96 8.17 2.39
N ASP A 353 27.01 9.53 2.44
CA ASP A 353 27.39 10.29 3.62
C ASP A 353 26.63 11.63 3.69
N LEU A 354 25.50 11.65 4.38
CA LEU A 354 24.62 12.81 4.49
C LEU A 354 25.24 14.00 5.24
N THR A 355 26.39 13.85 5.88
CA THR A 355 27.15 14.96 6.50
C THR A 355 27.93 15.76 5.47
N LYS A 356 28.22 15.17 4.28
CA LYS A 356 28.92 15.80 3.17
C LYS A 356 27.96 16.46 2.20
N ARG A 357 27.59 17.69 2.48
CA ARG A 357 26.76 18.52 1.58
C ARG A 357 27.60 19.05 0.42
N ILE A 358 26.92 19.32 -0.70
CA ILE A 358 27.57 20.07 -1.79
C ILE A 358 27.94 21.49 -1.32
N PRO A 359 28.94 22.16 -1.96
CA PRO A 359 29.40 23.46 -1.49
C PRO A 359 28.30 24.52 -1.42
N ASP A 360 28.30 25.32 -0.35
CA ASP A 360 27.32 26.41 -0.12
C ASP A 360 27.34 27.48 -1.24
N SER A 361 28.43 27.57 -2.01
CA SER A 361 28.50 28.43 -3.20
C SER A 361 27.59 27.94 -4.35
N VAL A 362 27.21 26.66 -4.34
CA VAL A 362 26.28 26.06 -5.30
C VAL A 362 24.90 25.97 -4.68
N LEU A 363 24.78 25.31 -3.54
CA LEU A 363 23.53 25.14 -2.79
C LEU A 363 23.74 25.44 -1.32
N ASN A 364 23.35 26.64 -0.88
CA ASN A 364 23.32 26.98 0.54
C ASN A 364 22.05 26.42 1.17
N LEU A 365 22.14 25.21 1.73
CA LEU A 365 21.00 24.51 2.32
C LEU A 365 20.34 25.34 3.44
N GLN A 366 21.15 25.97 4.33
CA GLN A 366 20.55 26.79 5.41
C GLN A 366 19.76 27.98 4.86
N ALA A 367 20.27 28.65 3.82
CA ALA A 367 19.57 29.76 3.19
C ALA A 367 18.26 29.30 2.52
N VAL A 368 18.23 28.10 1.93
CA VAL A 368 17.00 27.49 1.38
C VAL A 368 15.99 27.20 2.49
N LEU A 369 16.42 26.61 3.61
CA LEU A 369 15.56 26.28 4.76
C LEU A 369 15.01 27.54 5.45
N ASP A 370 15.83 28.59 5.60
CA ASP A 370 15.40 29.86 6.17
C ASP A 370 14.38 30.57 5.26
N TYR A 371 14.60 30.52 3.94
CA TYR A 371 13.67 31.05 2.96
C TYR A 371 12.33 30.29 2.97
N ALA A 372 12.38 28.96 2.99
CA ALA A 372 11.20 28.10 3.09
C ALA A 372 10.39 28.40 4.36
N LYS A 373 11.07 28.57 5.50
CA LYS A 373 10.44 28.97 6.77
C LYS A 373 9.75 30.32 6.67
N GLN A 374 10.36 31.34 6.03
CA GLN A 374 9.76 32.67 5.81
C GLN A 374 8.49 32.57 4.96
N LYS A 375 8.45 31.65 4.01
CA LYS A 375 7.31 31.39 3.10
C LYS A 375 6.29 30.39 3.66
N ASN A 376 6.51 29.87 4.88
CA ASN A 376 5.70 28.83 5.50
C ASN A 376 5.61 27.55 4.67
N VAL A 377 6.71 27.14 4.03
CA VAL A 377 6.87 25.92 3.26
C VAL A 377 7.84 24.99 3.99
N GLY A 378 7.49 23.72 4.14
CA GLY A 378 8.38 22.70 4.71
C GLY A 378 9.29 22.10 3.62
N VAL A 379 10.44 21.58 4.04
CA VAL A 379 11.39 20.94 3.13
C VAL A 379 11.61 19.49 3.55
N PHE A 380 11.50 18.57 2.59
CA PHE A 380 11.96 17.20 2.70
C PHE A 380 13.28 17.05 1.95
N LEU A 381 14.17 16.24 2.49
CA LEU A 381 15.46 15.91 1.87
C LEU A 381 15.46 14.45 1.45
N TRP A 382 16.01 14.19 0.28
CA TRP A 382 16.25 12.82 -0.18
C TRP A 382 17.49 12.22 0.51
N ALA A 383 17.47 10.91 0.74
CA ALA A 383 18.59 10.18 1.31
C ALA A 383 18.54 8.70 0.90
N THR A 384 19.71 8.04 0.80
CA THR A 384 19.75 6.59 0.65
C THR A 384 19.48 5.89 1.99
N TRP A 385 18.82 4.73 1.95
CA TRP A 385 18.71 3.86 3.12
C TRP A 385 20.09 3.52 3.72
N TYR A 386 21.08 3.29 2.87
CA TYR A 386 22.44 2.98 3.34
C TYR A 386 22.98 4.06 4.26
N ALA A 387 22.93 5.31 3.85
CA ALA A 387 23.40 6.44 4.65
C ALA A 387 22.58 6.63 5.93
N VAL A 388 21.23 6.65 5.81
CA VAL A 388 20.34 6.81 6.96
C VAL A 388 20.55 5.71 7.99
N SER A 389 20.59 4.45 7.57
CA SER A 389 20.75 3.31 8.51
C SER A 389 22.02 3.37 9.36
N ARG A 390 23.05 4.13 8.93
CA ARG A 390 24.33 4.30 9.63
C ARG A 390 24.45 5.60 10.38
N GLN A 391 23.76 6.64 9.93
CA GLN A 391 23.96 8.02 10.38
C GLN A 391 22.71 8.63 11.03
N MET A 392 21.57 7.93 11.13
CA MET A 392 20.31 8.51 11.63
C MET A 392 20.42 9.13 13.04
N ASP A 393 21.31 8.60 13.89
CA ASP A 393 21.55 9.15 15.23
C ASP A 393 22.22 10.53 15.22
N GLU A 394 22.98 10.83 14.18
CA GLU A 394 23.64 12.11 13.96
C GLU A 394 22.81 13.04 13.08
N VAL A 395 22.33 12.53 11.93
CA VAL A 395 21.75 13.39 10.88
C VAL A 395 20.31 13.81 11.18
N PHE A 396 19.49 12.98 11.84
CA PHE A 396 18.12 13.36 12.15
C PHE A 396 18.04 14.54 13.15
N PRO A 397 18.76 14.52 14.29
CA PRO A 397 18.83 15.70 15.17
C PRO A 397 19.40 16.94 14.47
N LEU A 398 20.45 16.76 13.65
CA LEU A 398 21.10 17.84 12.91
C LEU A 398 20.12 18.56 11.98
N TYR A 399 19.48 17.81 11.07
CA TYR A 399 18.61 18.39 10.06
C TYR A 399 17.26 18.84 10.62
N ALA A 400 16.73 18.18 11.66
CA ALA A 400 15.57 18.66 12.40
C ALA A 400 15.83 20.04 13.03
N LYS A 401 17.02 20.24 13.65
CA LYS A 401 17.44 21.54 14.20
C LYS A 401 17.59 22.61 13.12
N MET A 402 18.03 22.25 11.92
CA MET A 402 18.11 23.17 10.77
C MET A 402 16.71 23.55 10.23
N GLY A 403 15.67 22.79 10.52
CA GLY A 403 14.28 23.09 10.13
C GLY A 403 13.69 22.16 9.08
N VAL A 404 14.38 21.08 8.69
CA VAL A 404 13.89 20.00 7.82
C VAL A 404 12.64 19.36 8.44
N LYS A 405 11.66 18.99 7.62
CA LYS A 405 10.38 18.42 8.04
C LYS A 405 10.30 16.91 7.86
N GLY A 406 11.13 16.34 7.02
CA GLY A 406 11.15 14.92 6.76
C GLY A 406 12.22 14.50 5.75
N PHE A 407 12.25 13.21 5.52
CA PHE A 407 13.14 12.58 4.54
C PHE A 407 12.36 11.69 3.59
N LYS A 408 12.69 11.78 2.30
CA LYS A 408 12.44 10.75 1.29
C LYS A 408 13.63 9.80 1.34
N ILE A 409 13.42 8.57 1.85
CA ILE A 409 14.49 7.59 2.04
C ILE A 409 14.34 6.49 1.01
N ASP A 410 15.37 6.30 0.19
CA ASP A 410 15.33 5.53 -1.03
C ASP A 410 16.32 4.37 -1.05
N PHE A 411 16.18 3.45 -2.03
CA PHE A 411 17.08 2.34 -2.29
C PHE A 411 17.17 1.29 -1.16
N PHE A 412 16.04 0.93 -0.55
CA PHE A 412 15.96 -0.24 0.33
C PHE A 412 16.12 -1.53 -0.49
N ASP A 413 15.38 -1.64 -1.58
CA ASP A 413 15.45 -2.69 -2.62
C ASP A 413 15.44 -4.13 -2.09
N ARG A 414 14.94 -4.36 -0.89
CA ARG A 414 14.87 -5.65 -0.20
C ARG A 414 13.77 -5.62 0.85
N ASP A 415 13.37 -6.80 1.31
CA ASP A 415 12.46 -7.00 2.43
C ASP A 415 12.91 -8.15 3.36
N ASP A 416 14.23 -8.47 3.37
CA ASP A 416 14.76 -9.38 4.38
C ASP A 416 14.64 -8.78 5.80
N GLN A 417 14.79 -9.61 6.82
CA GLN A 417 14.62 -9.21 8.22
C GLN A 417 15.38 -7.92 8.58
N VAL A 418 16.60 -7.73 8.07
CA VAL A 418 17.43 -6.56 8.41
C VAL A 418 16.79 -5.27 7.88
N VAL A 419 16.30 -5.30 6.65
CA VAL A 419 15.64 -4.13 6.05
C VAL A 419 14.31 -3.85 6.73
N VAL A 420 13.48 -4.86 6.95
CA VAL A 420 12.20 -4.67 7.63
C VAL A 420 12.40 -4.09 9.04
N ALA A 421 13.29 -4.65 9.83
CA ALA A 421 13.60 -4.11 11.17
C ALA A 421 14.14 -2.66 11.11
N SER A 422 14.93 -2.35 10.07
CA SER A 422 15.46 -1.00 9.83
C SER A 422 14.36 0.03 9.58
N THR A 423 13.29 -0.32 8.82
CA THR A 423 12.19 0.62 8.58
C THR A 423 11.47 1.04 9.86
N TYR A 424 11.26 0.10 10.80
CA TYR A 424 10.70 0.42 12.12
C TYR A 424 11.63 1.25 12.97
N ALA A 425 12.94 0.95 12.95
CA ALA A 425 13.95 1.72 13.70
C ALA A 425 14.06 3.16 13.17
N ILE A 426 14.08 3.35 11.85
CA ILE A 426 14.11 4.66 11.19
C ILE A 426 12.84 5.45 11.52
N ALA A 427 11.65 4.83 11.39
CA ALA A 427 10.38 5.49 11.71
C ALA A 427 10.35 6.00 13.15
N LYS A 428 10.78 5.17 14.11
CA LYS A 428 10.91 5.53 15.53
C LYS A 428 11.88 6.68 15.72
N LYS A 429 13.11 6.57 15.17
CA LYS A 429 14.13 7.59 15.33
C LYS A 429 13.73 8.93 14.70
N ALA A 430 13.07 8.90 13.55
CA ALA A 430 12.49 10.06 12.90
C ALA A 430 11.41 10.71 13.79
N ALA A 431 10.51 9.91 14.38
CA ALA A 431 9.48 10.40 15.30
C ALA A 431 10.08 11.10 16.54
N GLU A 432 11.13 10.54 17.13
CA GLU A 432 11.88 11.15 18.25
C GLU A 432 12.42 12.54 17.92
N ASN A 433 12.66 12.83 16.63
CA ASN A 433 13.13 14.12 16.12
C ASN A 433 12.04 14.93 15.42
N LYS A 434 10.77 14.52 15.50
CA LYS A 434 9.61 15.14 14.84
C LYS A 434 9.80 15.28 13.33
N LEU A 435 10.35 14.24 12.69
CA LEU A 435 10.56 14.12 11.26
C LEU A 435 9.56 13.13 10.65
N MET A 436 8.97 13.51 9.52
CA MET A 436 8.17 12.62 8.69
C MET A 436 9.07 11.81 7.75
N VAL A 437 8.57 10.68 7.28
CA VAL A 437 9.32 9.78 6.39
C VAL A 437 8.45 9.37 5.22
N ASP A 438 9.03 9.42 4.03
CA ASP A 438 8.54 8.83 2.80
C ASP A 438 9.54 7.78 2.35
N TYR A 439 9.10 6.53 2.13
CA TYR A 439 9.96 5.40 1.78
C TYR A 439 9.87 5.09 0.29
N HIS A 440 11.01 5.07 -0.39
CA HIS A 440 11.16 4.73 -1.80
C HIS A 440 12.06 3.50 -2.02
N GLY A 441 12.02 2.88 -3.21
CA GLY A 441 12.73 1.63 -3.48
C GLY A 441 12.43 0.54 -2.43
N ILE A 442 11.18 0.37 -2.05
CA ILE A 442 10.76 -0.39 -0.87
C ILE A 442 9.60 -1.33 -1.17
N TYR A 443 9.45 -2.37 -0.35
CA TYR A 443 8.29 -3.26 -0.38
C TYR A 443 6.98 -2.52 0.00
N LYS A 444 5.81 -3.13 -0.37
CA LYS A 444 4.48 -2.60 -0.01
C LYS A 444 4.33 -2.31 1.47
N PRO A 445 3.48 -1.37 1.89
CA PRO A 445 3.10 -1.18 3.29
C PRO A 445 2.54 -2.48 3.90
N THR A 446 2.83 -2.69 5.18
CA THR A 446 2.32 -3.82 5.97
C THR A 446 1.72 -3.37 7.31
N GLY A 447 1.33 -2.09 7.38
CA GLY A 447 0.74 -1.48 8.57
C GLY A 447 1.68 -0.63 9.41
N LEU A 448 2.97 -0.51 9.05
CA LEU A 448 3.92 0.35 9.76
C LEU A 448 3.41 1.80 9.90
N GLN A 449 2.73 2.34 8.90
CA GLN A 449 2.13 3.68 8.92
C GLN A 449 1.02 3.86 9.98
N ARG A 450 0.39 2.78 10.45
CA ARG A 450 -0.48 2.82 11.63
C ARG A 450 0.32 2.84 12.92
N THR A 451 1.36 2.00 13.01
CA THR A 451 2.24 1.90 14.18
C THR A 451 3.07 3.16 14.38
N TRP A 452 3.56 3.74 13.29
CA TRP A 452 4.34 4.99 13.23
C TRP A 452 3.74 5.94 12.20
N PRO A 453 2.74 6.75 12.57
CA PRO A 453 2.03 7.65 11.66
C PRO A 453 2.89 8.76 11.02
N ASN A 454 4.12 8.95 11.47
CA ASN A 454 5.10 9.82 10.82
C ASN A 454 5.68 9.22 9.52
N VAL A 455 5.43 7.95 9.24
CA VAL A 455 5.64 7.37 7.91
C VAL A 455 4.43 7.73 7.06
N VAL A 456 4.60 8.71 6.18
CA VAL A 456 3.51 9.37 5.47
C VAL A 456 3.34 8.91 4.03
N SER A 457 4.33 8.19 3.48
CA SER A 457 4.23 7.63 2.13
C SER A 457 5.12 6.42 1.92
N TYR A 458 4.81 5.65 0.88
CA TYR A 458 5.56 4.49 0.39
C TYR A 458 5.50 4.43 -1.13
N GLU A 459 6.64 4.18 -1.78
CA GLU A 459 6.64 3.82 -3.18
C GLU A 459 6.20 2.35 -3.35
N GLY A 460 7.09 1.40 -3.52
CA GLY A 460 6.78 -0.01 -3.77
C GLY A 460 5.70 -0.20 -4.85
N VAL A 461 5.74 0.62 -5.88
CA VAL A 461 4.83 0.71 -7.02
C VAL A 461 5.62 1.19 -8.22
N LYS A 462 5.30 0.69 -9.41
CA LYS A 462 5.91 1.21 -10.64
C LYS A 462 5.32 2.59 -10.96
N GLY A 463 5.88 3.63 -10.32
CA GLY A 463 5.41 5.00 -10.38
C GLY A 463 5.55 5.66 -11.75
N LEU A 464 5.02 6.88 -11.88
CA LEU A 464 5.09 7.65 -13.12
C LEU A 464 6.52 7.85 -13.61
N GLU A 465 7.52 7.83 -12.73
CA GLU A 465 8.93 7.99 -13.07
C GLU A 465 9.45 6.90 -14.02
N ASN A 466 8.94 5.67 -13.91
CA ASN A 466 9.35 4.56 -14.78
C ASN A 466 9.05 4.80 -16.26
N PHE A 467 8.09 5.66 -16.54
CA PHE A 467 7.74 6.04 -17.92
C PHE A 467 8.65 7.12 -18.54
N LYS A 468 9.62 7.62 -17.76
CA LYS A 468 10.72 8.46 -18.32
C LYS A 468 11.61 7.68 -19.27
N TRP A 469 11.73 6.35 -19.11
CA TRP A 469 12.64 5.48 -19.87
C TRP A 469 12.01 4.23 -20.46
N ALA A 470 10.75 3.92 -20.16
CA ALA A 470 10.06 2.75 -20.67
C ALA A 470 8.77 3.11 -21.43
N ASN A 471 8.44 2.32 -22.47
CA ASN A 471 7.17 2.43 -23.19
C ASN A 471 6.32 1.20 -22.87
N GLU A 472 5.63 1.24 -21.74
CA GLU A 472 4.78 0.17 -21.21
C GLU A 472 3.30 0.55 -21.26
N ASP A 473 2.40 -0.38 -20.94
CA ASP A 473 0.97 -0.12 -20.84
C ASP A 473 0.62 0.52 -19.48
N GLN A 474 0.99 1.79 -19.33
CA GLN A 474 0.71 2.58 -18.13
C GLN A 474 -0.79 2.64 -17.80
N PRO A 475 -1.70 2.98 -18.73
CA PRO A 475 -3.11 3.12 -18.40
C PRO A 475 -3.75 1.83 -17.89
N ARG A 476 -3.33 0.65 -18.38
CA ARG A 476 -3.78 -0.63 -17.80
C ARG A 476 -3.23 -0.85 -16.41
N TYR A 477 -1.99 -0.47 -16.18
CA TYR A 477 -1.37 -0.57 -14.87
C TYR A 477 -2.04 0.37 -13.85
N THR A 478 -2.27 1.65 -14.21
CA THR A 478 -2.96 2.62 -13.35
C THR A 478 -4.41 2.21 -13.04
N ALA A 479 -5.07 1.51 -13.98
CA ALA A 479 -6.39 0.91 -13.76
C ALA A 479 -6.36 -0.40 -12.93
N SER A 480 -5.19 -0.92 -12.56
CA SER A 480 -5.03 -2.15 -11.75
C SER A 480 -4.59 -1.88 -10.32
N ILE A 481 -3.64 -0.96 -10.13
CA ILE A 481 -2.99 -0.75 -8.83
C ILE A 481 -3.92 -0.24 -7.71
N PRO A 482 -5.03 0.48 -7.95
CA PRO A 482 -5.97 0.84 -6.89
C PRO A 482 -6.59 -0.37 -6.19
N PHE A 483 -6.81 -1.47 -6.92
CA PHE A 483 -7.40 -2.70 -6.40
C PHE A 483 -6.37 -3.61 -5.71
N ILE A 484 -5.11 -3.54 -6.12
CA ILE A 484 -4.07 -4.49 -5.73
C ILE A 484 -3.07 -3.81 -4.79
N ARG A 485 -2.21 -2.93 -5.33
CA ARG A 485 -1.12 -2.31 -4.56
C ARG A 485 -1.64 -1.37 -3.46
N MET A 486 -2.63 -0.53 -3.79
CA MET A 486 -3.15 0.48 -2.86
C MET A 486 -3.89 -0.13 -1.66
N LEU A 487 -4.43 -1.35 -1.79
CA LEU A 487 -5.06 -2.07 -0.68
C LEU A 487 -4.08 -2.28 0.50
N ALA A 488 -2.79 -2.43 0.22
CA ALA A 488 -1.78 -2.57 1.26
C ALA A 488 -1.53 -1.27 2.06
N GLY A 489 -1.85 -0.12 1.48
CA GLY A 489 -1.66 1.19 2.13
C GLY A 489 -1.19 2.29 1.17
N PRO A 490 -0.63 3.39 1.70
CA PRO A 490 -0.19 4.53 0.91
C PRO A 490 0.67 4.16 -0.30
N MET A 491 0.51 4.92 -1.39
CA MET A 491 1.18 4.63 -2.64
C MET A 491 1.66 5.91 -3.30
N ASP A 492 2.98 6.14 -3.26
CA ASP A 492 3.61 7.30 -3.88
C ASP A 492 3.87 7.05 -5.37
N TYR A 493 2.81 7.16 -6.15
CA TYR A 493 2.85 7.00 -7.61
C TYR A 493 3.43 8.22 -8.32
N THR A 494 3.45 9.38 -7.65
CA THR A 494 3.92 10.67 -8.18
C THR A 494 3.17 11.18 -9.42
N PRO A 495 1.84 11.37 -9.37
CA PRO A 495 1.04 11.84 -10.50
C PRO A 495 1.28 13.31 -10.85
N GLY A 496 0.63 13.77 -11.93
CA GLY A 496 0.51 15.20 -12.22
C GLY A 496 1.32 15.67 -13.41
N ALA A 497 1.73 14.79 -14.31
CA ALA A 497 2.30 15.21 -15.59
C ALA A 497 1.32 16.12 -16.36
N MET A 498 1.77 17.28 -16.74
CA MET A 498 1.00 18.22 -17.56
C MET A 498 1.29 18.05 -19.05
N ARG A 499 2.29 17.29 -19.40
CA ARG A 499 2.60 16.86 -20.75
C ARG A 499 2.02 15.46 -20.97
N ASN A 500 0.81 15.42 -21.53
CA ASN A 500 0.02 14.20 -21.72
C ASN A 500 0.03 13.79 -23.19
N ALA A 501 0.36 12.55 -23.48
CA ALA A 501 0.48 12.03 -24.83
C ALA A 501 -0.45 10.82 -25.04
N THR A 502 -1.06 10.73 -26.22
CA THR A 502 -1.75 9.51 -26.63
C THR A 502 -0.76 8.33 -26.72
N ALA A 503 -1.24 7.11 -26.76
CA ALA A 503 -0.39 5.94 -26.90
C ALA A 503 0.50 5.98 -28.17
N GLN A 504 0.03 6.65 -29.24
CA GLN A 504 0.78 6.81 -30.49
C GLN A 504 1.88 7.87 -30.40
N ASP A 505 1.65 8.94 -29.67
CA ASP A 505 2.56 10.09 -29.55
C ASP A 505 3.52 9.96 -28.37
N TYR A 506 3.24 9.07 -27.45
CA TYR A 506 4.07 8.84 -26.27
C TYR A 506 5.50 8.41 -26.67
N ARG A 507 6.47 9.03 -26.03
CA ARG A 507 7.90 8.67 -26.14
C ARG A 507 8.53 8.77 -24.76
N PRO A 508 9.29 7.76 -24.32
CA PRO A 508 10.09 7.87 -23.10
C PRO A 508 11.22 8.88 -23.34
N VAL A 509 11.20 9.97 -22.58
CA VAL A 509 12.23 11.03 -22.64
C VAL A 509 12.63 11.40 -21.22
N ASN A 510 13.76 10.90 -20.77
CA ASN A 510 14.20 11.07 -19.39
C ASN A 510 14.27 12.56 -18.97
N GLY A 511 14.93 13.39 -19.77
CA GLY A 511 15.14 14.81 -19.44
C GLY A 511 13.93 15.72 -19.69
N ASN A 512 12.84 15.23 -20.29
CA ASN A 512 11.62 15.99 -20.56
C ASN A 512 10.40 15.04 -20.62
N PRO A 513 10.05 14.45 -19.51
CA PRO A 513 9.11 13.35 -19.43
C PRO A 513 7.66 13.76 -19.75
N MET A 514 6.85 12.76 -20.04
CA MET A 514 5.41 12.89 -20.30
C MET A 514 4.68 11.67 -19.75
N SER A 515 3.38 11.80 -19.48
CA SER A 515 2.50 10.66 -19.23
C SER A 515 1.93 10.09 -20.52
N LYS A 516 1.54 8.82 -20.49
CA LYS A 516 0.76 8.16 -21.55
C LYS A 516 -0.70 8.11 -21.13
N GLY A 517 -1.57 8.86 -21.78
CA GLY A 517 -2.98 9.01 -21.43
C GLY A 517 -3.41 10.46 -21.49
N THR A 518 -4.53 10.78 -20.86
CA THR A 518 -5.11 12.11 -20.94
C THR A 518 -4.75 13.00 -19.74
N ARG A 519 -5.06 14.29 -19.86
CA ARG A 519 -5.00 15.24 -18.75
C ARG A 519 -5.93 14.82 -17.62
N CYS A 520 -7.13 14.37 -17.94
CA CYS A 520 -8.11 13.99 -16.94
C CYS A 520 -7.72 12.71 -16.18
N GLU A 521 -6.97 11.79 -16.79
CA GLU A 521 -6.36 10.67 -16.07
C GLU A 521 -5.43 11.18 -14.95
N GLN A 522 -4.51 12.10 -15.28
CA GLN A 522 -3.58 12.67 -14.29
C GLN A 522 -4.28 13.44 -13.17
N LEU A 523 -5.40 14.09 -13.46
CA LEU A 523 -6.23 14.73 -12.42
C LEU A 523 -6.96 13.70 -11.55
N ALA A 524 -7.46 12.61 -12.16
CA ALA A 524 -8.14 11.52 -11.47
C ALA A 524 -7.19 10.74 -10.53
N GLU A 525 -5.94 10.56 -10.92
CA GLU A 525 -4.91 9.89 -10.11
C GLU A 525 -4.77 10.55 -8.72
N TYR A 526 -4.83 11.88 -8.62
CA TYR A 526 -4.81 12.59 -7.32
C TYR A 526 -6.01 12.28 -6.44
N VAL A 527 -7.14 11.93 -7.02
CA VAL A 527 -8.33 11.54 -6.27
C VAL A 527 -8.29 10.06 -5.89
N ILE A 528 -7.85 9.20 -6.83
CA ILE A 528 -7.90 7.73 -6.68
C ILE A 528 -6.72 7.21 -5.87
N PHE A 529 -5.49 7.61 -6.19
CA PHE A 529 -4.31 7.13 -5.51
C PHE A 529 -4.18 7.77 -4.13
N PHE A 530 -4.00 6.93 -3.14
CA PHE A 530 -3.93 7.38 -1.76
C PHE A 530 -2.48 7.46 -1.29
N THR A 531 -2.09 8.64 -0.86
CA THR A 531 -0.90 8.88 -0.04
C THR A 531 -1.06 10.15 0.80
N PRO A 532 -0.78 10.14 2.09
CA PRO A 532 -0.81 11.33 2.95
C PRO A 532 0.22 12.41 2.54
N PHE A 533 1.32 12.01 1.92
CA PHE A 533 2.32 12.91 1.36
C PHE A 533 2.38 12.70 -0.14
N GLN A 534 1.88 13.66 -0.92
CA GLN A 534 1.64 13.48 -2.35
C GLN A 534 2.46 14.48 -3.17
N MET A 535 3.40 13.94 -3.95
CA MET A 535 4.26 14.75 -4.80
C MET A 535 3.55 15.22 -6.09
N LEU A 536 3.90 16.42 -6.55
CA LEU A 536 3.53 16.95 -7.86
C LEU A 536 4.72 16.73 -8.80
N SER A 537 4.53 15.92 -9.85
CA SER A 537 5.64 15.50 -10.71
C SER A 537 6.16 16.58 -11.64
N ASP A 538 5.31 17.47 -12.14
CA ASP A 538 5.74 18.48 -13.12
C ASP A 538 6.37 19.73 -12.46
N ASN A 539 7.05 20.55 -13.25
CA ASN A 539 7.78 21.72 -12.77
C ASN A 539 6.87 22.95 -12.59
N PRO A 540 7.28 23.90 -11.75
CA PRO A 540 6.51 25.13 -11.50
C PRO A 540 6.14 25.95 -12.74
N THR A 541 7.03 26.02 -13.73
CA THR A 541 6.75 26.79 -14.97
C THR A 541 5.62 26.16 -15.76
N THR A 542 5.60 24.83 -15.87
CA THR A 542 4.55 24.08 -16.55
C THR A 542 3.21 24.20 -15.81
N TYR A 543 3.19 24.00 -14.50
CA TYR A 543 1.98 24.17 -13.70
C TYR A 543 1.38 25.56 -13.76
N ARG A 544 2.21 26.63 -13.78
CA ARG A 544 1.71 28.00 -13.93
C ARG A 544 1.02 28.24 -15.28
N ARG A 545 1.42 27.52 -16.36
CA ARG A 545 0.75 27.57 -17.66
C ARG A 545 -0.56 26.79 -17.67
N GLU A 546 -0.62 25.71 -16.89
CA GLU A 546 -1.76 24.81 -16.77
C GLU A 546 -2.58 25.10 -15.50
N LYS A 547 -2.89 26.38 -15.31
CA LYS A 547 -3.45 26.91 -14.03
C LYS A 547 -4.75 26.21 -13.61
N GLU A 548 -5.65 25.88 -14.54
CA GLU A 548 -6.91 25.20 -14.21
C GLU A 548 -6.67 23.82 -13.57
N SER A 549 -5.73 23.06 -14.13
CA SER A 549 -5.31 21.77 -13.59
C SER A 549 -4.64 21.92 -12.23
N LEU A 550 -3.73 22.89 -12.10
CA LEU A 550 -3.05 23.18 -10.84
C LEU A 550 -4.05 23.60 -9.74
N ASP A 551 -4.98 24.50 -10.05
CA ASP A 551 -6.01 24.98 -9.10
C ASP A 551 -6.92 23.83 -8.63
N PHE A 552 -7.16 22.82 -9.48
CA PHE A 552 -7.90 21.64 -9.10
C PHE A 552 -7.05 20.73 -8.18
N ILE A 553 -5.83 20.39 -8.60
CA ILE A 553 -4.90 19.51 -7.86
C ILE A 553 -4.67 20.02 -6.45
N THR A 554 -4.33 21.31 -6.29
CA THR A 554 -3.96 21.90 -5.00
C THR A 554 -5.12 21.98 -3.99
N ARG A 555 -6.36 21.77 -4.43
CA ARG A 555 -7.54 21.68 -3.55
C ARG A 555 -7.87 20.25 -3.12
N ILE A 556 -7.25 19.23 -3.71
CA ILE A 556 -7.50 17.84 -3.34
C ILE A 556 -6.79 17.54 -2.01
N PRO A 557 -7.51 17.08 -0.98
CA PRO A 557 -6.90 16.65 0.27
C PRO A 557 -6.06 15.39 0.07
N THR A 558 -5.05 15.21 0.90
CA THR A 558 -4.23 13.98 0.91
C THR A 558 -4.70 12.96 1.96
N THR A 559 -5.69 13.33 2.79
CA THR A 559 -6.36 12.43 3.74
C THR A 559 -7.85 12.69 3.71
N PHE A 560 -8.65 11.67 4.01
CA PHE A 560 -10.09 11.74 3.83
C PHE A 560 -10.84 11.25 5.07
N ASP A 561 -12.10 11.69 5.19
CA ASP A 561 -12.99 11.29 6.27
C ASP A 561 -13.81 10.05 5.86
N GLU A 562 -13.98 9.85 4.55
CA GLU A 562 -14.77 8.77 3.97
C GLU A 562 -14.30 8.46 2.54
N THR A 563 -14.34 7.18 2.16
CA THR A 563 -14.10 6.70 0.80
C THR A 563 -15.23 5.78 0.38
N VAL A 564 -15.85 6.05 -0.77
CA VAL A 564 -16.93 5.27 -1.36
C VAL A 564 -16.46 4.71 -2.70
N PRO A 565 -16.33 3.38 -2.83
CA PRO A 565 -16.03 2.74 -4.11
C PRO A 565 -17.25 2.89 -5.05
N LEU A 566 -16.98 3.20 -6.30
CA LEU A 566 -17.97 3.21 -7.37
C LEU A 566 -17.82 1.99 -8.26
N GLU A 567 -18.70 1.81 -9.24
CA GLU A 567 -18.58 0.69 -10.18
C GLU A 567 -17.22 0.74 -10.88
N SER A 568 -16.54 -0.39 -10.87
CA SER A 568 -15.13 -0.49 -11.25
C SER A 568 -14.79 -1.90 -11.69
N LYS A 569 -13.73 -2.06 -12.51
CA LYS A 569 -13.25 -3.36 -12.96
C LYS A 569 -11.73 -3.39 -13.06
N VAL A 570 -11.11 -4.34 -12.38
CA VAL A 570 -9.65 -4.49 -12.32
C VAL A 570 -9.04 -4.54 -13.72
N GLY A 571 -8.05 -3.66 -13.97
CA GLY A 571 -7.33 -3.56 -15.22
C GLY A 571 -8.11 -2.90 -16.36
N GLU A 572 -9.36 -2.49 -16.14
CA GLU A 572 -10.16 -1.80 -17.15
C GLU A 572 -10.48 -0.36 -16.74
N TRP A 573 -11.04 -0.16 -15.54
CA TRP A 573 -11.27 1.17 -14.97
C TRP A 573 -11.42 1.11 -13.45
N ALA A 574 -11.00 2.18 -12.79
CA ALA A 574 -11.22 2.40 -11.38
C ALA A 574 -11.97 3.71 -11.16
N ALA A 575 -12.95 3.70 -10.27
CA ALA A 575 -13.71 4.89 -9.91
C ALA A 575 -14.05 4.89 -8.42
N LEU A 576 -13.90 6.06 -7.77
CA LEU A 576 -14.28 6.24 -6.38
C LEU A 576 -14.60 7.69 -6.05
N ALA A 577 -15.31 7.88 -4.93
CA ALA A 577 -15.59 9.18 -4.33
C ALA A 577 -14.97 9.26 -2.93
N ARG A 578 -14.40 10.40 -2.57
CA ARG A 578 -13.76 10.65 -1.28
C ARG A 578 -14.26 11.95 -0.66
N ARG A 579 -14.59 11.93 0.62
CA ARG A 579 -15.08 13.10 1.35
C ARG A 579 -13.99 13.67 2.28
N LYS A 580 -13.93 14.99 2.32
CA LYS A 580 -13.23 15.73 3.37
C LYS A 580 -14.08 16.92 3.79
N GLY A 581 -14.46 16.98 5.07
CA GLY A 581 -15.43 17.96 5.54
C GLY A 581 -16.74 17.87 4.75
N GLY A 582 -17.23 19.00 4.25
CA GLY A 582 -18.45 19.07 3.44
C GLY A 582 -18.26 18.82 1.93
N SER A 583 -17.03 18.60 1.45
CA SER A 583 -16.78 18.42 0.01
C SER A 583 -16.45 17.00 -0.34
N TRP A 584 -16.81 16.58 -1.56
CA TRP A 584 -16.47 15.31 -2.16
C TRP A 584 -15.56 15.52 -3.38
N TRP A 585 -14.64 14.60 -3.57
CA TRP A 585 -13.83 14.48 -4.78
C TRP A 585 -14.14 13.13 -5.44
N VAL A 586 -14.42 13.16 -6.73
CA VAL A 586 -14.74 11.99 -7.53
C VAL A 586 -13.68 11.82 -8.59
N GLY A 587 -13.15 10.61 -8.74
CA GLY A 587 -12.17 10.28 -9.76
C GLY A 587 -12.56 9.00 -10.48
N ALA A 588 -12.30 8.95 -11.79
CA ALA A 588 -12.32 7.72 -12.58
C ALA A 588 -11.18 7.75 -13.59
N LEU A 589 -10.52 6.61 -13.79
CA LEU A 589 -9.48 6.43 -14.80
C LEU A 589 -9.66 5.08 -15.52
N GLY A 590 -9.24 5.01 -16.77
CA GLY A 590 -9.43 3.85 -17.63
C GLY A 590 -8.16 3.38 -18.33
N ASP A 591 -8.19 2.16 -18.84
CA ASP A 591 -7.14 1.58 -19.68
C ASP A 591 -7.14 2.20 -21.10
N LEU A 592 -6.38 1.63 -22.04
CA LEU A 592 -6.31 2.11 -23.42
C LEU A 592 -7.57 1.79 -24.27
N GLN A 593 -8.57 1.12 -23.71
CA GLN A 593 -9.84 0.89 -24.39
C GLN A 593 -10.84 1.98 -24.00
N PRO A 594 -11.35 2.79 -24.95
CA PRO A 594 -12.33 3.82 -24.63
C PRO A 594 -13.60 3.18 -24.10
N LYS A 595 -14.26 3.82 -23.14
CA LYS A 595 -15.48 3.29 -22.53
C LYS A 595 -16.38 4.38 -21.96
N ASP A 596 -17.67 4.08 -21.95
CA ASP A 596 -18.67 4.89 -21.27
C ASP A 596 -18.98 4.29 -19.92
N ILE A 597 -18.84 5.07 -18.86
CA ILE A 597 -19.16 4.68 -17.49
C ILE A 597 -20.26 5.56 -16.91
N VAL A 598 -20.83 5.11 -15.80
CA VAL A 598 -21.83 5.87 -15.05
C VAL A 598 -21.29 6.14 -13.65
N ILE A 599 -21.20 7.39 -13.27
CA ILE A 599 -20.90 7.83 -11.92
C ILE A 599 -22.27 8.07 -11.22
N ASP A 600 -22.62 7.20 -10.29
CA ASP A 600 -23.84 7.29 -9.50
C ASP A 600 -23.58 8.14 -8.25
N LEU A 601 -24.28 9.28 -8.13
CA LEU A 601 -24.13 10.23 -7.03
C LEU A 601 -24.97 9.88 -5.79
N SER A 602 -25.45 8.65 -5.65
CA SER A 602 -26.23 8.18 -4.50
C SER A 602 -25.46 8.21 -3.18
N PHE A 603 -24.14 8.36 -3.21
CA PHE A 603 -23.30 8.53 -2.02
C PHE A 603 -23.46 9.93 -1.39
N LEU A 604 -23.99 10.91 -2.12
CA LEU A 604 -24.25 12.24 -1.59
C LEU A 604 -25.49 12.20 -0.66
N PRO A 605 -25.44 12.89 0.50
CA PRO A 605 -26.66 13.17 1.26
C PRO A 605 -27.72 13.87 0.41
N ALA A 606 -28.98 13.77 0.79
CA ALA A 606 -30.08 14.43 0.08
C ALA A 606 -29.84 15.94 -0.07
N GLY A 607 -29.97 16.50 -1.28
CA GLY A 607 -29.76 17.93 -1.52
C GLY A 607 -29.20 18.25 -2.90
N GLU A 608 -28.94 19.55 -3.09
CA GLU A 608 -28.29 20.10 -4.28
C GLU A 608 -26.85 20.52 -3.97
N TYR A 609 -25.98 20.30 -4.94
CA TYR A 609 -24.53 20.52 -4.81
C TYR A 609 -23.99 21.27 -6.02
N ASN A 610 -22.91 22.02 -5.83
CA ASN A 610 -22.13 22.58 -6.91
C ASN A 610 -21.07 21.54 -7.33
N GLY A 611 -21.16 21.05 -8.57
CA GLY A 611 -20.20 20.16 -9.19
C GLY A 611 -19.25 20.93 -10.10
N GLU A 612 -17.96 20.72 -9.95
CA GLU A 612 -16.90 21.15 -10.86
C GLU A 612 -16.25 19.90 -11.42
N PHE A 613 -16.37 19.66 -12.72
CA PHE A 613 -15.97 18.42 -13.37
C PHE A 613 -15.03 18.65 -14.55
N PHE A 614 -14.04 17.75 -14.67
CA PHE A 614 -13.11 17.65 -15.79
C PHE A 614 -13.39 16.33 -16.51
N TYR A 615 -13.72 16.44 -17.78
CA TYR A 615 -14.00 15.33 -18.69
C TYR A 615 -12.95 15.29 -19.80
N ASP A 616 -12.61 14.11 -20.29
CA ASP A 616 -11.87 14.02 -21.54
C ASP A 616 -12.61 14.80 -22.64
N GLY A 617 -11.84 15.55 -23.42
CA GLY A 617 -12.36 16.30 -24.55
C GLY A 617 -12.76 15.38 -25.71
N VAL A 618 -13.52 15.89 -26.63
CA VAL A 618 -14.00 15.13 -27.81
C VAL A 618 -12.86 14.64 -28.72
N ASN A 619 -11.67 15.23 -28.63
CA ASN A 619 -10.48 14.83 -29.36
C ASN A 619 -9.36 14.29 -28.44
N ALA A 620 -9.68 13.86 -27.23
CA ALA A 620 -8.68 13.34 -26.29
C ALA A 620 -8.00 12.07 -26.79
N ASP A 621 -8.65 11.32 -27.70
CA ASP A 621 -8.08 10.19 -28.43
C ASP A 621 -6.92 10.57 -29.39
N ARG A 622 -6.84 11.85 -29.78
CA ARG A 622 -5.80 12.40 -30.66
C ARG A 622 -4.84 13.34 -29.96
N LYS A 623 -5.28 13.96 -28.89
CA LYS A 623 -4.52 14.94 -28.13
C LYS A 623 -4.78 14.76 -26.63
N GLY A 624 -3.91 14.08 -25.91
CA GLY A 624 -4.09 13.75 -24.50
C GLY A 624 -4.31 14.96 -23.57
N THR A 625 -3.98 16.18 -24.04
CA THR A 625 -4.26 17.44 -23.32
C THR A 625 -5.63 18.04 -23.61
N ASP A 626 -6.47 17.40 -24.45
CA ASP A 626 -7.80 17.90 -24.74
C ASP A 626 -8.77 17.49 -23.61
N TYR A 627 -9.34 18.47 -22.93
CA TYR A 627 -10.30 18.26 -21.87
C TYR A 627 -11.39 19.35 -21.86
N ARG A 628 -12.49 19.03 -21.21
CA ARG A 628 -13.62 19.95 -21.00
C ARG A 628 -13.85 20.11 -19.51
N ARG A 629 -13.90 21.35 -19.03
CA ARG A 629 -14.27 21.68 -17.66
C ARG A 629 -15.69 22.23 -17.61
N GLU A 630 -16.51 21.73 -16.69
CA GLU A 630 -17.88 22.20 -16.48
C GLU A 630 -18.13 22.50 -14.99
N THR A 631 -18.98 23.50 -14.77
CA THR A 631 -19.54 23.77 -13.44
C THR A 631 -21.06 23.68 -13.57
N VAL A 632 -21.66 22.75 -12.83
CA VAL A 632 -23.09 22.44 -12.90
C VAL A 632 -23.65 22.18 -11.50
N THR A 633 -24.96 22.36 -11.34
CA THR A 633 -25.65 21.88 -10.14
C THR A 633 -26.02 20.41 -10.32
N VAL A 634 -25.70 19.60 -9.33
CA VAL A 634 -26.03 18.17 -9.29
C VAL A 634 -26.82 17.83 -8.04
N ARG A 635 -27.53 16.69 -8.05
CA ARG A 635 -28.34 16.20 -6.94
C ARG A 635 -27.92 14.80 -6.50
N SER A 636 -28.22 14.51 -5.24
CA SER A 636 -28.12 13.13 -4.73
C SER A 636 -28.92 12.16 -5.61
N GLY A 637 -28.35 11.01 -5.94
CA GLY A 637 -28.95 9.97 -6.79
C GLY A 637 -28.91 10.27 -8.30
N GLU A 638 -28.37 11.40 -8.73
CA GLU A 638 -28.17 11.71 -10.15
C GLU A 638 -27.07 10.79 -10.73
N LYS A 639 -27.21 10.46 -12.02
CA LYS A 639 -26.25 9.61 -12.74
C LYS A 639 -25.54 10.40 -13.81
N LEU A 640 -24.25 10.60 -13.64
CA LEU A 640 -23.41 11.27 -14.63
C LEU A 640 -22.89 10.23 -15.64
N LYS A 641 -23.14 10.47 -16.92
CA LYS A 641 -22.53 9.69 -18.01
C LYS A 641 -21.16 10.28 -18.33
N VAL A 642 -20.14 9.46 -18.26
CA VAL A 642 -18.76 9.86 -18.48
C VAL A 642 -18.14 8.98 -19.55
N HIS A 643 -17.59 9.62 -20.58
CA HIS A 643 -16.76 8.96 -21.58
C HIS A 643 -15.31 9.03 -21.15
N LEU A 644 -14.64 7.90 -21.08
CA LEU A 644 -13.18 7.79 -20.90
C LEU A 644 -12.55 7.51 -22.25
N ALA A 645 -11.69 8.39 -22.73
CA ALA A 645 -10.86 8.18 -23.91
C ALA A 645 -9.82 7.07 -23.67
N PRO A 646 -9.05 6.62 -24.69
CA PRO A 646 -7.92 5.70 -24.47
C PRO A 646 -6.90 6.26 -23.47
N GLY A 647 -6.71 5.59 -22.31
CA GLY A 647 -5.93 6.13 -21.20
C GLY A 647 -6.58 7.37 -20.59
N GLY A 648 -7.90 7.41 -20.59
CA GLY A 648 -8.68 8.56 -20.22
C GLY A 648 -9.05 8.63 -18.77
N GLY A 649 -9.60 9.79 -18.38
CA GLY A 649 -10.01 10.02 -17.01
C GLY A 649 -11.18 10.99 -16.84
N PHE A 650 -11.67 11.03 -15.61
CA PHE A 650 -12.66 11.97 -15.12
C PHE A 650 -12.29 12.38 -13.70
N ALA A 651 -12.32 13.67 -13.42
CA ALA A 651 -12.08 14.17 -12.08
C ALA A 651 -13.08 15.27 -11.73
N GLY A 652 -13.53 15.31 -10.49
CA GLY A 652 -14.48 16.33 -10.08
C GLY A 652 -14.46 16.63 -8.59
N ARG A 653 -14.93 17.84 -8.26
CA ARG A 653 -15.21 18.27 -6.91
C ARG A 653 -16.69 18.60 -6.79
N ILE A 654 -17.34 18.07 -5.74
CA ILE A 654 -18.74 18.34 -5.42
C ILE A 654 -18.77 18.99 -4.05
N SER A 655 -19.35 20.17 -3.95
CA SER A 655 -19.44 20.95 -2.71
C SER A 655 -20.89 21.36 -2.42
N PRO A 656 -21.30 21.43 -1.14
CA PRO A 656 -22.66 21.83 -0.80
C PRO A 656 -22.98 23.25 -1.33
N THR A 657 -24.21 23.48 -1.75
CA THR A 657 -24.72 24.84 -1.99
C THR A 657 -24.95 25.55 -0.66
N ALA A 658 -25.10 26.88 -0.68
CA ALA A 658 -25.44 27.64 0.52
C ALA A 658 -26.76 27.14 1.16
N ALA A 659 -27.73 26.72 0.35
CA ALA A 659 -29.00 26.16 0.81
C ALA A 659 -28.81 24.81 1.52
N SER A 660 -28.00 23.89 0.96
CA SER A 660 -27.72 22.59 1.59
C SER A 660 -26.89 22.72 2.87
N MET A 661 -26.02 23.72 2.98
CA MET A 661 -25.29 23.98 4.24
C MET A 661 -26.22 24.44 5.38
N LEU A 662 -27.26 25.17 5.06
CA LEU A 662 -28.27 25.60 6.04
C LEU A 662 -29.13 24.41 6.48
N GLN A 663 -29.54 23.54 5.55
CA GLN A 663 -30.34 22.37 5.85
C GLN A 663 -29.58 21.40 6.76
N ASN A 664 -28.32 21.08 6.44
CA ASN A 664 -27.50 20.19 7.26
C ASN A 664 -27.30 20.73 8.69
N ARG A 665 -27.15 22.06 8.86
CA ARG A 665 -27.08 22.65 10.19
C ARG A 665 -28.38 22.51 10.97
N ILE A 666 -29.54 22.61 10.31
CA ILE A 666 -30.85 22.43 10.93
C ILE A 666 -31.01 20.97 11.36
N ASP A 667 -30.65 20.02 10.50
CA ASP A 667 -30.74 18.59 10.79
C ASP A 667 -29.81 18.19 11.95
N ASP A 668 -28.59 18.71 12.02
CA ASP A 668 -27.67 18.51 13.15
C ASP A 668 -28.24 19.09 14.47
N PHE A 669 -28.87 20.28 14.44
CA PHE A 669 -29.54 20.85 15.60
C PHE A 669 -30.75 20.04 16.05
N VAL A 670 -31.51 19.46 15.12
CA VAL A 670 -32.70 18.63 15.43
C VAL A 670 -32.25 17.29 16.06
N ILE A 671 -31.16 16.69 15.58
CA ILE A 671 -30.61 15.44 16.15
C ILE A 671 -30.11 15.66 17.58
N ILE A 672 -29.42 16.77 17.86
CA ILE A 672 -28.95 17.12 19.20
C ILE A 672 -30.13 17.39 20.14
N ALA A 673 -31.17 18.09 19.68
CA ALA A 673 -32.35 18.40 20.48
C ALA A 673 -33.20 17.16 20.79
N VAL A 674 -33.17 16.13 19.94
CA VAL A 674 -33.91 14.85 20.18
C VAL A 674 -33.11 13.92 21.08
N SER A 675 -31.76 13.97 21.06
CA SER A 675 -30.91 13.16 21.95
C SER A 675 -30.92 13.62 23.41
N ASP A 676 -31.27 14.89 23.68
CA ASP A 676 -31.32 15.48 25.02
C ASP A 676 -32.69 15.38 25.71
N LEU A 677 -33.70 14.77 25.06
CA LEU A 677 -34.99 14.50 25.66
C LEU A 677 -34.97 13.17 26.44
N GLU A 678 -34.70 13.26 27.76
CA GLU A 678 -34.95 12.11 28.65
C GLU A 678 -36.44 11.70 28.61
N PRO A 679 -36.72 10.38 28.63
CA PRO A 679 -38.13 9.91 28.67
C PRO A 679 -38.76 10.33 29.99
N ILE A 680 -39.77 11.20 29.92
CA ILE A 680 -40.62 11.55 31.07
C ILE A 680 -41.35 10.28 31.51
N THR A 681 -40.89 9.69 32.61
CA THR A 681 -41.60 8.61 33.31
C THR A 681 -42.82 9.20 34.00
N VAL A 682 -44.00 9.00 33.44
CA VAL A 682 -45.24 9.27 34.11
C VAL A 682 -45.55 8.10 35.07
N ASN A 683 -45.32 8.28 36.36
CA ASN A 683 -45.79 7.40 37.37
C ASN A 683 -47.30 7.52 37.49
N ARG A 684 -48.01 6.43 37.25
CA ARG A 684 -49.40 6.21 37.67
C ARG A 684 -49.42 5.21 38.81
#